data_bcff456e794ac77cb56a30be51c6a02a
#
_entry.id   bcff456e794ac77cb56a30be51c6a02a
#
_cell.length_a   1.000
_cell.length_b   1.000
_cell.length_c   1.000
_cell.angle_alpha   90.00
_cell.angle_beta   90.00
_cell.angle_gamma   90.00
#
_symmetry.space_group_name_H-M   'P 1'
#
loop_
_entity.id
_entity.type
_entity.pdbx_description
1 polymer ?
#
loop_
_entity_poly.entity_id
_entity_poly.type
_entity_poly.pdbx_seq_one_letter_code
_entity_poly.pdbx_strand_id
1 'polypeptide(L)'
;MRPLKFAVPFVVLAFVLRTAAQPHALLVVAGDGKTPAVVVVSPAAGPWEKKAAAEVVRCVGLMTGTEPKLADTAEAGDEAIKGGGRVIVVGGAALKVDPSLALALAKVAKKEPVLRADAIALRRQGDRVLVVGTNDDSHYYAAAELLRRWGCRWYLPTGIGECIPEVKALTVGELDYAYAPPFEVRNYWVSWNGANDGQDEFTRRNFMNSGVGVPNGHAIGEYVKELIPKGKSVFDIPIAEDATADHIAKQVAPKFARGEYFSLGMEDGVYRSESKIDKELQAGLKDKYFLAASLTDPFLTLYNKVADRLLKAHPNSPSKIGFLAYGNLTIPPQRKIVAAKPLVAYLAAIDVDPIHGMDDPKSPPRQEYRDMMYRWSEVMQGRVVIYDYDQGMLVWRDIPNPSIGAIRQDVKHYRKAGTLGVSTESRNAIATTFLNLHVRGQLYWNPDTDVDALLTEFYERFYGPAAKPMAAYWTAILKAWDDSVVTEHEHFVIPAMYTPALVTQLRGHVAEAEKAVAPLAGKNGRNEKLFAERVVFARRGFDVLDHYTAMVKAAAADVDYAAAVAAGEKALAARLELAKMNPTFTTRVVGVAAETKDNGPAWFPGEVQQYRELLAATDGTKGKLLTKLPQEWAFRRDPHDTGVVSGWSYKPVDLTWWKGRKDAGSVASHRENPGHWGVLRTDVYMQAQGVVSPDYHSYTGYAWYRTDADLPAAAGKVHLRFPGIFNEAWLYVNGHLVAHRDYREPWWLSDYKFEWDVDVTAHLKPGSNTFAVRVYNPHHFGGMFRRPFLYLPR
;
A
#
# COMPACT_ATOMS: atom_id res chain seq x y z
N MET A 1 -8.68 14.35 -80.13
CA MET A 1 -8.13 14.17 -78.81
C MET A 1 -7.10 15.24 -78.55
N ARG A 2 -7.48 16.21 -77.71
CA ARG A 2 -6.59 17.33 -77.38
C ARG A 2 -6.03 17.10 -75.93
N PRO A 3 -4.72 17.41 -75.69
CA PRO A 3 -4.17 17.26 -74.37
C PRO A 3 -4.44 18.50 -73.51
N LEU A 4 -4.96 18.29 -72.29
CA LEU A 4 -5.09 19.31 -71.25
C LEU A 4 -3.70 19.65 -70.69
N LYS A 5 -3.38 20.93 -70.69
CA LYS A 5 -2.19 21.49 -70.01
C LYS A 5 -2.59 21.79 -68.57
N PHE A 6 -1.93 21.14 -67.63
CA PHE A 6 -2.00 21.51 -66.19
C PHE A 6 -0.94 22.58 -65.92
N ALA A 7 -1.37 23.74 -65.44
CA ALA A 7 -0.52 24.77 -64.88
C ALA A 7 -0.28 24.50 -63.38
N VAL A 8 0.97 24.38 -63.00
CA VAL A 8 1.40 24.26 -61.58
C VAL A 8 1.68 25.67 -61.05
N PRO A 9 1.02 26.10 -59.96
CA PRO A 9 1.39 27.37 -59.33
C PRO A 9 2.66 27.19 -58.51
N PHE A 10 3.68 28.00 -58.80
CA PHE A 10 4.85 28.15 -57.93
C PHE A 10 4.45 28.87 -56.63
N VAL A 11 4.48 28.12 -55.51
CA VAL A 11 4.40 28.73 -54.18
C VAL A 11 5.80 29.15 -53.77
N VAL A 12 6.03 30.44 -53.71
CA VAL A 12 7.26 31.01 -53.12
C VAL A 12 7.17 30.85 -51.59
N LEU A 13 7.90 29.89 -51.05
CA LEU A 13 8.09 29.73 -49.61
C LEU A 13 9.07 30.81 -49.15
N ALA A 14 8.55 31.85 -48.51
CA ALA A 14 9.38 32.81 -47.78
C ALA A 14 9.98 32.08 -46.54
N PHE A 15 11.26 31.75 -46.62
CA PHE A 15 12.04 31.33 -45.45
C PHE A 15 12.16 32.52 -44.48
N VAL A 16 11.33 32.55 -43.45
CA VAL A 16 11.59 33.38 -42.28
C VAL A 16 12.79 32.75 -41.55
N LEU A 17 13.96 33.32 -41.74
CA LEU A 17 15.12 33.06 -40.94
C LEU A 17 14.75 33.38 -39.46
N ARG A 18 14.33 32.37 -38.71
CA ARG A 18 14.38 32.45 -37.26
C ARG A 18 15.86 32.58 -36.89
N THR A 19 16.26 33.74 -36.49
CA THR A 19 17.54 33.98 -35.82
C THR A 19 17.57 32.98 -34.67
N ALA A 20 18.45 31.99 -34.74
CA ALA A 20 18.73 31.10 -33.62
C ALA A 20 19.16 32.01 -32.43
N ALA A 21 18.31 32.07 -31.40
CA ALA A 21 18.67 32.74 -30.17
C ALA A 21 20.01 32.14 -29.71
N GLN A 22 21.02 32.98 -29.50
CA GLN A 22 22.29 32.52 -28.97
C GLN A 22 22.00 31.79 -27.65
N PRO A 23 22.60 30.64 -27.43
CA PRO A 23 22.38 29.92 -26.18
C PRO A 23 22.86 30.85 -25.03
N HIS A 24 21.92 31.25 -24.17
CA HIS A 24 22.28 32.06 -22.99
C HIS A 24 23.34 31.33 -22.18
N ALA A 25 24.43 32.02 -21.87
CA ALA A 25 25.54 31.43 -21.08
C ALA A 25 25.01 30.82 -19.77
N LEU A 26 25.50 29.63 -19.41
CA LEU A 26 25.15 28.96 -18.17
C LEU A 26 25.55 29.85 -16.98
N LEU A 27 24.64 30.07 -16.04
CA LEU A 27 24.93 30.69 -14.77
C LEU A 27 25.61 29.67 -13.85
N VAL A 28 26.87 29.89 -13.49
CA VAL A 28 27.56 29.09 -12.47
C VAL A 28 27.10 29.55 -11.10
N VAL A 29 26.34 28.72 -10.41
CA VAL A 29 25.79 29.02 -9.06
C VAL A 29 26.84 28.79 -7.98
N ALA A 30 27.64 27.73 -8.10
CA ALA A 30 28.70 27.36 -7.17
C ALA A 30 29.74 26.45 -7.85
N GLY A 31 30.90 26.30 -7.23
CA GLY A 31 32.01 25.46 -7.75
C GLY A 31 32.87 26.20 -8.79
N ASP A 32 33.77 25.44 -9.45
CA ASP A 32 34.72 25.94 -10.45
C ASP A 32 35.59 27.13 -9.96
N GLY A 33 35.99 27.09 -8.68
CA GLY A 33 36.78 28.14 -8.06
C GLY A 33 36.05 29.49 -7.84
N LYS A 34 34.75 29.54 -8.10
CA LYS A 34 33.94 30.76 -7.92
C LYS A 34 33.25 30.77 -6.56
N THR A 35 33.12 31.92 -5.96
CA THR A 35 32.30 32.12 -4.76
C THR A 35 30.86 31.65 -5.03
N PRO A 36 30.23 30.85 -4.17
CA PRO A 36 28.85 30.42 -4.37
C PRO A 36 27.87 31.61 -4.42
N ALA A 37 26.75 31.46 -5.11
CA ALA A 37 25.64 32.39 -5.05
C ALA A 37 25.12 32.54 -3.62
N VAL A 38 24.75 33.78 -3.23
CA VAL A 38 24.12 34.02 -1.92
C VAL A 38 22.68 33.51 -1.96
N VAL A 39 22.24 32.75 -0.98
CA VAL A 39 20.85 32.32 -0.83
C VAL A 39 20.12 33.33 0.02
N VAL A 40 19.04 33.92 -0.50
CA VAL A 40 18.27 35.00 0.16
C VAL A 40 16.89 34.48 0.53
N VAL A 41 16.49 34.70 1.78
CA VAL A 41 15.14 34.43 2.28
C VAL A 41 14.65 35.60 3.13
N SER A 42 13.33 35.84 3.14
CA SER A 42 12.77 36.93 3.94
C SER A 42 12.93 36.66 5.46
N PRO A 43 13.29 37.65 6.28
CA PRO A 43 13.27 37.49 7.73
C PRO A 43 11.88 37.13 8.28
N ALA A 44 10.82 37.59 7.60
CA ALA A 44 9.44 37.27 7.91
C ALA A 44 8.93 35.99 7.25
N ALA A 45 9.82 35.17 6.66
CA ALA A 45 9.46 33.90 6.03
C ALA A 45 8.86 32.91 7.01
N GLY A 46 7.94 32.06 6.51
CA GLY A 46 7.38 30.96 7.25
C GLY A 46 8.41 29.86 7.58
N PRO A 47 8.06 28.94 8.45
CA PRO A 47 8.97 27.87 8.88
C PRO A 47 9.51 27.02 7.72
N TRP A 48 8.66 26.64 6.77
CA TRP A 48 9.05 25.81 5.61
C TRP A 48 9.78 26.61 4.54
N GLU A 49 9.46 27.90 4.37
CA GLU A 49 10.22 28.79 3.50
C GLU A 49 11.68 28.97 4.01
N LYS A 50 11.88 29.13 5.32
CA LYS A 50 13.22 29.17 5.95
C LYS A 50 13.96 27.85 5.79
N LYS A 51 13.28 26.72 6.04
CA LYS A 51 13.86 25.39 5.82
C LYS A 51 14.21 25.17 4.34
N ALA A 52 13.42 25.67 3.41
CA ALA A 52 13.72 25.58 1.96
C ALA A 52 15.04 26.26 1.61
N ALA A 53 15.26 27.47 2.10
CA ALA A 53 16.49 28.20 1.88
C ALA A 53 17.71 27.49 2.51
N ALA A 54 17.57 27.02 3.75
CA ALA A 54 18.60 26.25 4.43
C ALA A 54 18.93 24.94 3.71
N GLU A 55 17.93 24.25 3.15
CA GLU A 55 18.13 23.01 2.37
C GLU A 55 18.90 23.27 1.07
N VAL A 56 18.61 24.39 0.39
CA VAL A 56 19.40 24.82 -0.78
C VAL A 56 20.86 25.04 -0.40
N VAL A 57 21.11 25.78 0.70
CA VAL A 57 22.47 26.02 1.23
C VAL A 57 23.20 24.71 1.49
N ARG A 58 22.57 23.83 2.25
CA ARG A 58 23.13 22.52 2.63
C ARG A 58 23.46 21.66 1.42
N CYS A 59 22.50 21.52 0.49
CA CYS A 59 22.71 20.68 -0.69
C CYS A 59 23.77 21.23 -1.62
N VAL A 60 23.80 22.54 -1.87
CA VAL A 60 24.87 23.17 -2.68
C VAL A 60 26.23 22.96 -2.04
N GLY A 61 26.34 23.12 -0.72
CA GLY A 61 27.57 22.85 0.02
C GLY A 61 28.05 21.41 -0.14
N LEU A 62 27.14 20.43 -0.02
CA LEU A 62 27.44 19.00 -0.21
C LEU A 62 27.82 18.66 -1.65
N MET A 63 27.21 19.33 -2.64
CA MET A 63 27.48 19.10 -4.06
C MET A 63 28.83 19.63 -4.50
N THR A 64 29.25 20.81 -4.00
CA THR A 64 30.40 21.57 -4.52
C THR A 64 31.57 21.67 -3.54
N GLY A 65 31.39 21.22 -2.30
CA GLY A 65 32.37 21.37 -1.23
C GLY A 65 32.45 22.79 -0.65
N THR A 66 31.61 23.72 -1.12
CA THR A 66 31.58 25.11 -0.64
C THR A 66 30.16 25.55 -0.35
N GLU A 67 29.91 25.87 0.91
CA GLU A 67 28.58 26.26 1.38
C GLU A 67 28.25 27.73 1.00
N PRO A 68 27.08 27.99 0.40
CA PRO A 68 26.59 29.35 0.14
C PRO A 68 26.35 30.13 1.43
N LYS A 69 26.52 31.44 1.37
CA LYS A 69 26.07 32.34 2.45
C LYS A 69 24.53 32.40 2.43
N LEU A 70 23.91 32.27 3.60
CA LEU A 70 22.49 32.54 3.80
C LEU A 70 22.32 34.02 4.22
N ALA A 71 21.48 34.76 3.50
CA ALA A 71 21.06 36.13 3.82
C ALA A 71 19.58 36.11 4.26
N ASP A 72 19.34 36.06 5.56
CA ASP A 72 18.03 35.90 6.20
C ASP A 72 17.60 37.15 7.01
N THR A 73 18.40 38.22 6.95
CA THR A 73 18.02 39.57 7.45
C THR A 73 17.64 40.50 6.29
N ALA A 74 16.91 41.55 6.58
CA ALA A 74 16.48 42.53 5.57
C ALA A 74 17.68 43.19 4.89
N GLU A 75 18.68 43.62 5.70
CA GLU A 75 19.88 44.30 5.23
C GLU A 75 20.74 43.41 4.36
N ALA A 76 21.02 42.14 4.81
CA ALA A 76 21.83 41.19 4.07
C ALA A 76 21.16 40.77 2.76
N GLY A 77 19.82 40.58 2.78
CA GLY A 77 19.02 40.24 1.61
C GLY A 77 19.02 41.36 0.57
N ASP A 78 18.81 42.61 1.00
CA ASP A 78 18.84 43.79 0.14
C ASP A 78 20.23 44.04 -0.48
N GLU A 79 21.27 43.91 0.33
CA GLU A 79 22.65 44.01 -0.13
C GLU A 79 22.99 42.98 -1.20
N ALA A 80 22.62 41.70 -0.96
CA ALA A 80 22.85 40.60 -1.91
C ALA A 80 22.09 40.81 -3.25
N ILE A 81 20.84 41.26 -3.19
CA ILE A 81 20.02 41.49 -4.37
C ILE A 81 20.47 42.73 -5.18
N LYS A 82 20.85 43.83 -4.50
CA LYS A 82 21.27 45.07 -5.14
C LYS A 82 22.73 45.07 -5.59
N GLY A 83 23.58 44.26 -4.96
CA GLY A 83 25.03 44.18 -5.23
C GLY A 83 25.42 43.58 -6.57
N GLY A 84 24.47 43.12 -7.41
CA GLY A 84 24.74 42.60 -8.75
C GLY A 84 25.45 41.24 -8.76
N GLY A 85 25.61 40.59 -7.62
CA GLY A 85 26.15 39.26 -7.50
C GLY A 85 25.12 38.15 -7.84
N ARG A 86 25.62 36.90 -7.89
CA ARG A 86 24.77 35.73 -8.13
C ARG A 86 23.95 35.40 -6.86
N VAL A 87 22.63 35.28 -7.02
CA VAL A 87 21.73 35.02 -5.91
C VAL A 87 20.71 33.95 -6.25
N ILE A 88 20.33 33.17 -5.23
CA ILE A 88 19.15 32.30 -5.25
C ILE A 88 18.16 32.91 -4.27
N VAL A 89 17.02 33.38 -4.76
CA VAL A 89 16.02 34.07 -3.93
C VAL A 89 14.84 33.15 -3.70
N VAL A 90 14.53 32.83 -2.44
CA VAL A 90 13.53 31.84 -2.05
C VAL A 90 12.28 32.53 -1.49
N GLY A 91 11.11 32.05 -1.87
CA GLY A 91 9.84 32.34 -1.25
C GLY A 91 9.33 33.78 -1.53
N GLY A 92 8.78 34.43 -0.52
CA GLY A 92 8.20 35.74 -0.60
C GLY A 92 9.18 36.83 -1.05
N ALA A 93 10.48 36.65 -0.81
CA ALA A 93 11.53 37.53 -1.33
C ALA A 93 11.60 37.47 -2.86
N ALA A 94 11.41 36.32 -3.49
CA ALA A 94 11.39 36.20 -4.94
C ALA A 94 10.22 36.96 -5.59
N LEU A 95 9.05 36.99 -4.94
CA LEU A 95 7.89 37.77 -5.40
C LEU A 95 8.12 39.27 -5.34
N LYS A 96 8.94 39.72 -4.39
CA LYS A 96 9.34 41.14 -4.32
C LYS A 96 10.31 41.51 -5.44
N VAL A 97 11.20 40.58 -5.83
CA VAL A 97 12.17 40.78 -6.93
C VAL A 97 11.46 40.75 -8.29
N ASP A 98 10.53 39.83 -8.48
CA ASP A 98 9.75 39.71 -9.72
C ASP A 98 8.26 39.40 -9.39
N PRO A 99 7.42 40.47 -9.29
CA PRO A 99 5.97 40.31 -9.03
C PRO A 99 5.21 39.52 -10.10
N SER A 100 5.76 39.38 -11.31
CA SER A 100 5.10 38.61 -12.37
C SER A 100 5.06 37.08 -12.08
N LEU A 101 5.87 36.60 -11.14
CA LEU A 101 5.81 35.24 -10.64
C LEU A 101 4.45 34.93 -9.98
N ALA A 102 3.81 35.93 -9.36
CA ALA A 102 2.47 35.75 -8.81
C ALA A 102 1.43 35.38 -9.90
N LEU A 103 1.56 36.00 -11.08
CA LEU A 103 0.72 35.70 -12.24
C LEU A 103 1.02 34.29 -12.80
N ALA A 104 2.31 33.92 -12.84
CA ALA A 104 2.72 32.57 -13.27
C ALA A 104 2.12 31.49 -12.35
N LEU A 105 2.22 31.66 -11.03
CA LEU A 105 1.61 30.79 -10.04
C LEU A 105 0.08 30.71 -10.20
N ALA A 106 -0.58 31.87 -10.28
CA ALA A 106 -2.03 31.98 -10.43
C ALA A 106 -2.54 31.33 -11.74
N LYS A 107 -1.72 31.29 -12.81
CA LYS A 107 -2.07 30.65 -14.08
C LYS A 107 -2.18 29.14 -13.96
N VAL A 108 -1.31 28.50 -13.20
CA VAL A 108 -1.24 27.04 -13.06
C VAL A 108 -2.02 26.50 -11.86
N ALA A 109 -2.14 27.28 -10.77
CA ALA A 109 -2.84 26.87 -9.57
C ALA A 109 -4.32 26.52 -9.83
N LYS A 110 -4.85 25.56 -9.07
CA LYS A 110 -6.27 25.20 -9.07
C LYS A 110 -7.11 26.44 -8.70
N LYS A 111 -8.08 26.77 -9.54
CA LYS A 111 -8.88 28.03 -9.40
C LYS A 111 -9.82 28.02 -8.21
N GLU A 112 -10.46 26.88 -7.98
CA GLU A 112 -11.46 26.67 -6.93
C GLU A 112 -11.08 25.47 -6.08
N PRO A 113 -10.06 25.58 -5.22
CA PRO A 113 -9.69 24.51 -4.35
C PRO A 113 -10.77 24.28 -3.28
N VAL A 114 -10.98 23.04 -2.91
CA VAL A 114 -11.86 22.65 -1.79
C VAL A 114 -11.13 22.87 -0.45
N LEU A 115 -9.83 22.57 -0.43
CA LEU A 115 -8.96 22.64 0.77
C LEU A 115 -7.80 23.60 0.55
N ARG A 116 -6.89 23.32 -0.39
CA ARG A 116 -5.69 24.11 -0.65
C ARG A 116 -5.15 23.89 -2.06
N ALA A 117 -4.80 24.96 -2.75
CA ALA A 117 -4.07 24.88 -4.01
C ALA A 117 -2.58 25.10 -3.78
N ASP A 118 -1.76 24.13 -4.18
CA ASP A 118 -0.31 24.24 -4.24
C ASP A 118 0.12 24.56 -5.68
N ALA A 119 1.09 25.46 -5.83
CA ALA A 119 1.78 25.71 -7.10
C ALA A 119 3.19 26.21 -6.84
N ILE A 120 4.10 25.97 -7.78
CA ILE A 120 5.49 26.39 -7.72
C ILE A 120 5.87 27.15 -8.99
N ALA A 121 6.85 28.05 -8.86
CA ALA A 121 7.51 28.68 -9.99
C ALA A 121 9.02 28.81 -9.75
N LEU A 122 9.79 28.53 -10.78
CA LEU A 122 11.24 28.67 -10.84
C LEU A 122 11.56 29.57 -12.04
N ARG A 123 12.36 30.62 -11.84
CA ARG A 123 12.77 31.49 -12.92
C ARG A 123 14.23 31.92 -12.78
N ARG A 124 14.97 31.90 -13.89
CA ARG A 124 16.25 32.57 -13.99
C ARG A 124 16.08 33.97 -14.64
N GLN A 125 16.61 35.01 -13.99
CA GLN A 125 16.61 36.37 -14.50
C GLN A 125 18.03 36.94 -14.37
N GLY A 126 18.80 36.82 -15.45
CA GLY A 126 20.23 37.17 -15.42
C GLY A 126 21.01 36.30 -14.43
N ASP A 127 21.62 36.92 -13.42
CA ASP A 127 22.38 36.26 -12.34
C ASP A 127 21.51 35.84 -11.13
N ARG A 128 20.21 35.92 -11.23
CA ARG A 128 19.25 35.58 -10.19
C ARG A 128 18.50 34.30 -10.53
N VAL A 129 18.38 33.40 -9.57
CA VAL A 129 17.49 32.24 -9.61
C VAL A 129 16.38 32.48 -8.60
N LEU A 130 15.14 32.59 -9.07
CA LEU A 130 13.95 32.88 -8.27
C LEU A 130 13.19 31.59 -8.05
N VAL A 131 12.86 31.27 -6.78
CA VAL A 131 12.29 30.03 -6.33
C VAL A 131 11.10 30.34 -5.42
N VAL A 132 9.86 30.03 -5.85
CA VAL A 132 8.68 30.45 -5.11
C VAL A 132 7.51 29.47 -5.25
N GLY A 133 6.67 29.41 -4.24
CA GLY A 133 5.40 28.69 -4.22
C GLY A 133 4.24 29.57 -3.77
N THR A 134 3.03 29.01 -3.75
CA THR A 134 1.79 29.70 -3.37
C THR A 134 1.60 29.84 -1.86
N ASN A 135 2.30 29.04 -1.07
CA ASN A 135 2.20 28.99 0.40
C ASN A 135 3.51 28.45 1.00
N ASP A 136 3.58 28.37 2.32
CA ASP A 136 4.79 28.01 3.05
C ASP A 136 5.34 26.62 2.62
N ASP A 137 4.49 25.59 2.56
CA ASP A 137 4.89 24.26 2.05
C ASP A 137 5.35 24.34 0.58
N SER A 138 4.62 25.12 -0.25
CA SER A 138 4.93 25.20 -1.69
C SER A 138 6.26 25.91 -1.96
N HIS A 139 6.74 26.79 -1.07
CA HIS A 139 8.09 27.35 -1.16
C HIS A 139 9.14 26.25 -1.04
N TYR A 140 8.91 25.28 -0.14
CA TYR A 140 9.80 24.13 0.00
C TYR A 140 9.73 23.21 -1.23
N TYR A 141 8.52 22.99 -1.80
CA TYR A 141 8.40 22.19 -3.04
C TYR A 141 9.16 22.84 -4.21
N ALA A 142 9.13 24.17 -4.31
CA ALA A 142 9.89 24.88 -5.33
C ALA A 142 11.41 24.69 -5.17
N ALA A 143 11.92 24.77 -3.94
CA ALA A 143 13.31 24.46 -3.63
C ALA A 143 13.65 22.99 -3.92
N ALA A 144 12.80 22.05 -3.52
CA ALA A 144 12.97 20.63 -3.81
C ALA A 144 13.01 20.37 -5.32
N GLU A 145 12.17 21.03 -6.12
CA GLU A 145 12.19 20.93 -7.59
C GLU A 145 13.50 21.45 -8.17
N LEU A 146 14.02 22.58 -7.69
CA LEU A 146 15.34 23.10 -8.11
C LEU A 146 16.45 22.08 -7.79
N LEU A 147 16.47 21.56 -6.57
CA LEU A 147 17.45 20.56 -6.13
C LEU A 147 17.34 19.25 -6.93
N ARG A 148 16.13 18.82 -7.26
CA ARG A 148 15.91 17.65 -8.13
C ARG A 148 16.47 17.87 -9.55
N ARG A 149 16.33 19.06 -10.10
CA ARG A 149 16.95 19.43 -11.40
C ARG A 149 18.47 19.40 -11.35
N TRP A 150 19.05 19.61 -10.19
CA TRP A 150 20.47 19.45 -9.93
C TRP A 150 20.88 18.02 -9.61
N GLY A 151 19.93 17.07 -9.58
CA GLY A 151 20.18 15.64 -9.40
C GLY A 151 20.05 15.13 -7.98
N CYS A 152 19.65 15.97 -7.02
CA CYS A 152 19.35 15.50 -5.66
C CYS A 152 18.13 14.59 -5.62
N ARG A 153 18.19 13.54 -4.82
CA ARG A 153 17.06 12.61 -4.58
C ARG A 153 17.02 12.19 -3.12
N TRP A 154 15.80 11.87 -2.63
CA TRP A 154 15.57 11.38 -1.28
C TRP A 154 14.63 10.18 -1.37
N TYR A 155 15.19 8.98 -1.20
CA TYR A 155 14.46 7.72 -1.36
C TYR A 155 13.86 7.19 -0.07
N LEU A 156 14.41 7.57 1.08
CA LEU A 156 13.87 7.27 2.41
C LEU A 156 14.24 8.39 3.40
N PRO A 157 13.54 8.47 4.57
CA PRO A 157 13.63 9.64 5.44
C PRO A 157 14.95 9.83 6.21
N THR A 158 15.89 8.90 6.11
CA THR A 158 17.19 8.96 6.80
C THR A 158 18.33 9.36 5.86
N GLY A 159 19.52 9.65 6.42
CA GLY A 159 20.70 10.01 5.64
C GLY A 159 21.11 8.98 4.59
N ILE A 160 20.84 7.69 4.85
CA ILE A 160 21.07 6.62 3.87
C ILE A 160 20.22 6.79 2.60
N GLY A 161 19.07 7.49 2.70
CA GLY A 161 18.17 7.79 1.59
C GLY A 161 18.61 8.95 0.71
N GLU A 162 19.57 9.77 1.15
CA GLU A 162 19.98 10.96 0.43
C GLU A 162 20.97 10.68 -0.70
N CYS A 163 20.57 10.95 -1.92
CA CYS A 163 21.44 10.93 -3.10
C CYS A 163 21.70 12.36 -3.56
N ILE A 164 22.82 12.95 -3.12
CA ILE A 164 23.24 14.27 -3.48
C ILE A 164 24.53 14.13 -4.30
N PRO A 165 24.53 14.50 -5.59
CA PRO A 165 25.70 14.32 -6.45
C PRO A 165 26.81 15.29 -6.07
N GLU A 166 28.06 14.88 -6.26
CA GLU A 166 29.24 15.75 -6.18
C GLU A 166 29.56 16.25 -7.57
N VAL A 167 29.69 17.56 -7.72
CA VAL A 167 29.92 18.21 -9.01
C VAL A 167 31.02 19.27 -8.90
N LYS A 168 31.81 19.45 -9.98
CA LYS A 168 32.84 20.50 -10.02
C LYS A 168 32.26 21.90 -10.12
N ALA A 169 31.16 22.02 -10.86
CA ALA A 169 30.43 23.26 -11.05
C ALA A 169 28.92 22.99 -11.08
N LEU A 170 28.17 23.79 -10.34
CA LEU A 170 26.74 23.77 -10.32
C LEU A 170 26.20 24.92 -11.18
N THR A 171 25.40 24.58 -12.20
CA THR A 171 24.97 25.57 -13.20
C THR A 171 23.44 25.60 -13.34
N VAL A 172 22.94 26.78 -13.81
CA VAL A 172 21.55 26.93 -14.22
C VAL A 172 21.53 27.51 -15.63
N GLY A 173 20.87 26.85 -16.57
CA GLY A 173 20.56 27.35 -17.89
C GLY A 173 19.37 28.32 -17.90
N GLU A 174 18.68 28.43 -19.05
CA GLU A 174 17.38 29.08 -19.09
C GLU A 174 16.39 28.33 -18.18
N LEU A 175 15.62 29.09 -17.41
CA LEU A 175 14.65 28.56 -16.47
C LEU A 175 13.47 29.51 -16.36
N ASP A 176 12.30 29.10 -16.85
CA ASP A 176 11.01 29.73 -16.60
C ASP A 176 9.99 28.59 -16.55
N TYR A 177 9.69 28.16 -15.33
CA TYR A 177 8.89 26.96 -15.06
C TYR A 177 7.84 27.28 -14.00
N ALA A 178 6.60 26.88 -14.25
CA ALA A 178 5.54 26.90 -13.27
C ALA A 178 4.73 25.61 -13.35
N TYR A 179 4.36 25.05 -12.22
CA TYR A 179 3.61 23.81 -12.13
C TYR A 179 2.71 23.79 -10.91
N ALA A 180 1.57 23.09 -11.01
CA ALA A 180 0.69 22.77 -9.91
C ALA A 180 0.24 21.31 -10.00
N PRO A 181 0.26 20.56 -8.89
CA PRO A 181 -0.26 19.18 -8.86
C PRO A 181 -1.78 19.18 -9.02
N PRO A 182 -2.34 18.11 -9.60
CA PRO A 182 -3.79 17.99 -9.73
C PRO A 182 -4.49 17.72 -8.39
N PHE A 183 -3.76 17.19 -7.41
CA PHE A 183 -4.29 16.76 -6.11
C PHE A 183 -3.99 17.78 -5.01
N GLU A 184 -5.02 18.11 -4.22
CA GLU A 184 -4.90 18.97 -3.04
C GLU A 184 -4.34 18.18 -1.84
N VAL A 185 -4.80 16.93 -1.65
CA VAL A 185 -4.32 16.02 -0.61
C VAL A 185 -3.29 15.07 -1.20
N ARG A 186 -2.08 15.08 -0.65
CA ARG A 186 -0.97 14.21 -1.04
C ARG A 186 -0.24 13.80 0.24
N ASN A 187 -0.86 12.92 0.99
CA ASN A 187 -0.37 12.56 2.33
C ASN A 187 -0.08 11.07 2.42
N TYR A 188 0.92 10.72 3.24
CA TYR A 188 1.10 9.37 3.75
C TYR A 188 1.62 9.37 5.20
N TRP A 189 1.22 8.36 5.94
CA TRP A 189 1.70 8.14 7.28
C TRP A 189 2.98 7.32 7.20
N VAL A 190 4.10 7.98 7.34
CA VAL A 190 5.40 7.29 7.25
C VAL A 190 5.64 6.42 8.50
N SER A 191 5.10 6.84 9.64
CA SER A 191 5.23 6.12 10.91
C SER A 191 4.00 6.26 11.78
N TRP A 192 3.56 5.14 12.34
CA TRP A 192 2.51 5.11 13.35
C TRP A 192 2.99 5.52 14.75
N ASN A 193 4.28 5.48 15.01
CA ASN A 193 4.84 5.45 16.35
C ASN A 193 5.69 6.65 16.71
N GLY A 194 5.55 7.75 16.01
CA GLY A 194 6.17 9.01 16.37
C GLY A 194 7.70 9.06 16.27
N ALA A 195 8.34 8.10 15.60
CA ALA A 195 9.73 8.22 15.20
C ALA A 195 9.81 9.17 13.99
N ASN A 196 9.92 10.47 14.26
CA ASN A 196 9.74 11.52 13.25
C ASN A 196 11.04 12.05 12.65
N ASP A 197 12.17 11.40 12.89
CA ASP A 197 13.46 11.88 12.41
C ASP A 197 13.50 12.03 10.89
N GLY A 198 13.44 13.25 10.41
CA GLY A 198 13.51 13.60 8.99
C GLY A 198 12.27 13.27 8.16
N GLN A 199 11.17 12.80 8.76
CA GLN A 199 9.96 12.40 8.01
C GLN A 199 9.25 13.61 7.40
N ASP A 200 9.19 14.73 8.11
CA ASP A 200 8.55 15.95 7.63
C ASP A 200 9.28 16.55 6.42
N GLU A 201 10.61 16.57 6.47
CA GLU A 201 11.45 17.00 5.35
C GLU A 201 11.36 15.99 4.20
N PHE A 202 11.43 14.69 4.48
CA PHE A 202 11.28 13.64 3.46
C PHE A 202 9.95 13.75 2.70
N THR A 203 8.86 13.98 3.42
CA THR A 203 7.53 14.20 2.87
C THR A 203 7.55 15.34 1.85
N ARG A 204 8.08 16.50 2.24
CA ARG A 204 8.12 17.70 1.36
C ARG A 204 9.15 17.60 0.23
N ARG A 205 10.29 16.96 0.46
CA ARG A 205 11.29 16.63 -0.57
C ARG A 205 10.71 15.77 -1.70
N ASN A 206 9.66 15.01 -1.38
CA ASN A 206 8.90 14.18 -2.32
C ASN A 206 7.53 14.80 -2.68
N PHE A 207 7.35 16.12 -2.51
CA PHE A 207 6.15 16.87 -2.89
C PHE A 207 4.86 16.48 -2.19
N MET A 208 4.96 15.75 -1.10
CA MET A 208 3.83 15.37 -0.28
C MET A 208 3.51 16.46 0.73
N ASN A 209 2.26 16.53 1.17
CA ASN A 209 1.84 17.46 2.20
C ASN A 209 1.38 16.74 3.48
N SER A 210 1.50 17.44 4.60
CA SER A 210 0.92 17.07 5.88
C SER A 210 0.01 18.21 6.33
N GLY A 211 -1.04 17.90 7.07
CA GLY A 211 -1.97 18.92 7.56
C GLY A 211 -2.94 19.48 6.51
N VAL A 212 -2.91 18.97 5.27
CA VAL A 212 -3.94 19.25 4.25
C VAL A 212 -4.87 18.06 4.20
N GLY A 213 -6.11 18.25 4.60
CA GLY A 213 -7.12 17.21 4.67
C GLY A 213 -8.23 17.60 5.64
N VAL A 214 -9.21 16.73 5.76
CA VAL A 214 -10.30 16.86 6.73
C VAL A 214 -10.16 15.70 7.70
N PRO A 215 -10.28 15.90 9.03
CA PRO A 215 -10.33 14.80 9.96
C PRO A 215 -11.39 13.77 9.53
N ASN A 216 -11.03 12.49 9.51
CA ASN A 216 -11.90 11.44 8.99
C ASN A 216 -11.91 10.17 9.85
N GLY A 217 -11.10 10.12 10.90
CA GLY A 217 -10.97 8.97 11.79
C GLY A 217 -12.26 8.62 12.50
N HIS A 218 -12.27 7.46 13.15
CA HIS A 218 -13.36 6.93 13.95
C HIS A 218 -13.74 7.91 15.07
N ALA A 219 -14.90 8.54 14.96
CA ALA A 219 -15.30 9.62 15.88
C ALA A 219 -16.81 9.74 16.10
N ILE A 220 -17.65 9.10 15.29
CA ILE A 220 -19.09 9.22 15.43
C ILE A 220 -19.58 8.72 16.80
N GLY A 221 -18.89 7.72 17.34
CA GLY A 221 -19.18 7.16 18.67
C GLY A 221 -19.14 8.19 19.80
N GLU A 222 -18.28 9.20 19.68
CA GLU A 222 -18.22 10.29 20.66
C GLU A 222 -19.53 11.08 20.73
N TYR A 223 -20.20 11.25 19.60
CA TYR A 223 -21.40 12.06 19.45
C TYR A 223 -22.71 11.31 19.66
N VAL A 224 -22.69 9.96 19.67
CA VAL A 224 -23.90 9.13 19.71
C VAL A 224 -24.03 8.29 20.98
N LYS A 225 -23.18 8.49 21.97
CA LYS A 225 -23.15 7.68 23.22
C LYS A 225 -24.52 7.58 23.88
N GLU A 226 -25.27 8.68 23.91
CA GLU A 226 -26.58 8.75 24.54
C GLU A 226 -27.69 8.09 23.71
N LEU A 227 -27.40 7.79 22.44
CA LEU A 227 -28.33 7.18 21.50
C LEU A 227 -28.16 5.66 21.38
N ILE A 228 -27.16 5.11 22.03
CA ILE A 228 -26.89 3.66 21.99
C ILE A 228 -28.05 2.94 22.69
N PRO A 229 -28.77 2.02 22.02
CA PRO A 229 -29.88 1.29 22.63
C PRO A 229 -29.40 0.44 23.81
N LYS A 230 -30.24 0.30 24.86
CA LYS A 230 -29.90 -0.44 26.06
C LYS A 230 -29.45 -1.87 25.74
N GLY A 231 -28.25 -2.25 26.21
CA GLY A 231 -27.67 -3.59 26.00
C GLY A 231 -27.09 -3.81 24.59
N LYS A 232 -26.96 -2.74 23.80
CA LYS A 232 -26.37 -2.74 22.48
C LYS A 232 -25.05 -1.96 22.45
N SER A 233 -24.43 -1.84 21.28
CA SER A 233 -23.18 -1.14 21.06
C SER A 233 -23.36 0.07 20.15
N VAL A 234 -22.30 0.83 19.92
CA VAL A 234 -22.26 1.91 18.94
C VAL A 234 -22.62 1.46 17.52
N PHE A 235 -22.43 0.20 17.21
CA PHE A 235 -22.75 -0.38 15.91
C PHE A 235 -24.25 -0.62 15.68
N ASP A 236 -25.07 -0.46 16.72
CA ASP A 236 -26.52 -0.73 16.69
C ASP A 236 -27.36 0.56 16.78
N ILE A 237 -26.76 1.75 16.62
CA ILE A 237 -27.46 3.02 16.72
C ILE A 237 -28.50 3.19 15.60
N PRO A 238 -29.61 3.90 15.81
CA PRO A 238 -30.46 4.38 14.74
C PRO A 238 -29.69 5.46 13.95
N ILE A 239 -29.49 5.23 12.65
CA ILE A 239 -28.58 6.05 11.83
C ILE A 239 -29.32 7.23 11.22
N ALA A 240 -30.23 6.98 10.29
CA ALA A 240 -30.87 8.03 9.48
C ALA A 240 -32.07 8.74 10.15
N GLU A 241 -32.30 8.49 11.43
CA GLU A 241 -33.35 9.14 12.20
C GLU A 241 -33.09 10.66 12.35
N ASP A 242 -34.16 11.46 12.34
CA ASP A 242 -34.00 12.90 12.55
C ASP A 242 -33.47 13.25 13.94
N ALA A 243 -33.89 12.49 14.95
CA ALA A 243 -33.43 12.66 16.32
C ALA A 243 -31.90 12.46 16.41
N THR A 244 -31.32 11.47 15.68
CA THR A 244 -29.89 11.23 15.62
C THR A 244 -29.17 12.41 14.96
N ALA A 245 -29.70 12.89 13.84
CA ALA A 245 -29.15 14.04 13.13
C ALA A 245 -29.22 15.34 13.96
N ASP A 246 -30.33 15.59 14.67
CA ASP A 246 -30.49 16.74 15.57
C ASP A 246 -29.49 16.70 16.71
N HIS A 247 -29.33 15.53 17.31
CA HIS A 247 -28.40 15.31 18.43
C HIS A 247 -26.95 15.58 18.03
N ILE A 248 -26.48 14.99 16.91
CA ILE A 248 -25.13 15.21 16.40
C ILE A 248 -24.94 16.67 16.01
N ALA A 249 -25.86 17.25 15.24
CA ALA A 249 -25.76 18.63 14.79
C ALA A 249 -25.61 19.61 15.96
N LYS A 250 -26.37 19.43 17.03
CA LYS A 250 -26.27 20.24 18.26
C LYS A 250 -24.87 20.18 18.88
N GLN A 251 -24.27 19.01 18.96
CA GLN A 251 -22.94 18.84 19.56
C GLN A 251 -21.82 19.46 18.72
N VAL A 252 -21.88 19.33 17.39
CA VAL A 252 -20.81 19.81 16.50
C VAL A 252 -21.02 21.27 16.02
N ALA A 253 -22.18 21.87 16.25
CA ALA A 253 -22.49 23.25 15.84
C ALA A 253 -21.45 24.27 16.29
N PRO A 254 -20.87 24.24 17.53
CA PRO A 254 -19.84 25.19 17.93
C PRO A 254 -18.55 25.07 17.08
N LYS A 255 -18.15 23.85 16.73
CA LYS A 255 -16.97 23.61 15.86
C LYS A 255 -17.25 24.15 14.46
N PHE A 256 -18.41 23.82 13.91
CA PHE A 256 -18.85 24.27 12.60
C PHE A 256 -18.93 25.81 12.48
N ALA A 257 -19.47 26.46 13.51
CA ALA A 257 -19.57 27.93 13.57
C ALA A 257 -18.18 28.61 13.54
N ARG A 258 -17.17 27.98 14.17
CA ARG A 258 -15.77 28.50 14.16
C ARG A 258 -14.99 28.17 12.89
N GLY A 259 -15.62 27.44 11.94
CA GLY A 259 -14.94 26.99 10.72
C GLY A 259 -13.95 25.84 10.93
N GLU A 260 -14.02 25.17 12.07
CA GLU A 260 -13.16 24.01 12.38
C GLU A 260 -13.59 22.79 11.55
N TYR A 261 -12.60 22.03 11.08
CA TYR A 261 -12.85 20.75 10.41
C TYR A 261 -12.97 19.66 11.46
N PHE A 262 -13.88 18.70 11.25
CA PHE A 262 -14.09 17.59 12.18
C PHE A 262 -14.52 16.31 11.45
N SER A 263 -14.43 15.18 12.16
CA SER A 263 -14.82 13.86 11.67
C SER A 263 -16.20 13.45 12.16
N LEU A 264 -16.98 12.83 11.28
CA LEU A 264 -18.12 11.96 11.59
C LEU A 264 -17.86 10.53 11.12
N GLY A 265 -16.58 10.15 11.00
CA GLY A 265 -16.18 8.81 10.60
C GLY A 265 -16.80 7.73 11.49
N MET A 266 -17.28 6.67 10.85
CA MET A 266 -17.80 5.49 11.55
C MET A 266 -16.73 4.84 12.43
N GLU A 267 -17.16 4.12 13.48
CA GLU A 267 -16.25 3.34 14.31
C GLU A 267 -15.71 2.13 13.53
N ASP A 268 -14.58 1.59 14.00
CA ASP A 268 -13.92 0.46 13.37
C ASP A 268 -14.71 -0.84 13.61
N GLY A 269 -15.51 -1.19 12.64
CA GLY A 269 -16.37 -2.38 12.70
C GLY A 269 -17.54 -2.33 11.72
N VAL A 270 -18.48 -3.24 11.90
CA VAL A 270 -19.64 -3.42 11.03
C VAL A 270 -20.91 -2.94 11.74
N TYR A 271 -21.57 -1.93 11.19
CA TYR A 271 -22.81 -1.39 11.73
C TYR A 271 -24.01 -2.27 11.39
N ARG A 272 -25.00 -2.29 12.32
CA ARG A 272 -26.26 -3.00 12.20
C ARG A 272 -27.33 -2.13 12.79
N SER A 273 -28.26 -1.66 12.02
CA SER A 273 -29.36 -0.84 12.55
C SER A 273 -30.66 -1.60 12.53
N GLU A 274 -31.40 -1.51 13.64
CA GLU A 274 -32.78 -2.03 13.74
C GLU A 274 -33.85 -0.96 13.43
N SER A 275 -33.45 0.29 13.19
CA SER A 275 -34.35 1.38 12.83
C SER A 275 -35.15 1.06 11.56
N LYS A 276 -36.46 1.38 11.59
CA LYS A 276 -37.34 1.20 10.43
C LYS A 276 -36.86 2.00 9.23
N ILE A 277 -36.45 3.25 9.44
CA ILE A 277 -35.94 4.13 8.38
C ILE A 277 -34.68 3.55 7.75
N ASP A 278 -33.74 3.06 8.57
CA ASP A 278 -32.51 2.50 8.09
C ASP A 278 -32.75 1.22 7.28
N LYS A 279 -33.65 0.35 7.74
CA LYS A 279 -34.04 -0.85 6.99
C LYS A 279 -34.70 -0.54 5.64
N GLU A 280 -35.53 0.51 5.59
CA GLU A 280 -36.13 0.98 4.33
C GLU A 280 -35.09 1.59 3.38
N LEU A 281 -34.04 2.20 3.90
CA LEU A 281 -32.96 2.81 3.12
C LEU A 281 -31.93 1.80 2.61
N GLN A 282 -31.70 0.69 3.27
CA GLN A 282 -30.67 -0.30 2.92
C GLN A 282 -30.79 -0.87 1.51
N ALA A 283 -31.93 -0.80 0.86
CA ALA A 283 -32.17 -1.33 -0.48
C ALA A 283 -31.86 -2.85 -0.64
N GLY A 284 -31.67 -3.58 0.45
CA GLY A 284 -31.38 -5.02 0.46
C GLY A 284 -30.01 -5.42 -0.08
N LEU A 285 -29.12 -4.47 -0.37
CA LEU A 285 -27.80 -4.77 -0.89
C LEU A 285 -26.87 -5.27 0.22
N LYS A 286 -26.27 -6.44 0.02
CA LYS A 286 -25.24 -6.98 0.88
C LYS A 286 -23.87 -6.58 0.35
N ASP A 287 -23.04 -6.00 1.22
CA ASP A 287 -21.65 -5.74 0.91
C ASP A 287 -20.88 -7.09 0.86
N LYS A 288 -20.36 -7.44 -0.30
CA LYS A 288 -19.70 -8.72 -0.50
C LYS A 288 -18.30 -8.82 0.14
N TYR A 289 -17.67 -7.67 0.39
CA TYR A 289 -16.35 -7.64 1.04
C TYR A 289 -16.46 -7.80 2.56
N PHE A 290 -17.53 -7.30 3.17
CA PHE A 290 -17.79 -7.41 4.61
C PHE A 290 -18.91 -8.39 4.97
N LEU A 291 -19.55 -9.02 3.99
CA LEU A 291 -20.65 -9.97 4.14
C LEU A 291 -21.82 -9.44 4.98
N ALA A 292 -21.97 -8.13 5.03
CA ALA A 292 -22.99 -7.43 5.81
C ALA A 292 -23.91 -6.58 4.91
N ALA A 293 -25.03 -6.13 5.45
CA ALA A 293 -25.87 -5.17 4.75
C ALA A 293 -25.12 -3.85 4.55
N SER A 294 -25.16 -3.29 3.33
CA SER A 294 -24.64 -1.96 3.08
C SER A 294 -25.50 -0.91 3.79
N LEU A 295 -24.85 -0.07 4.58
CA LEU A 295 -25.49 1.04 5.29
C LEU A 295 -25.10 2.42 4.73
N THR A 296 -24.59 2.45 3.52
CA THR A 296 -24.15 3.70 2.87
C THR A 296 -25.31 4.68 2.69
N ASP A 297 -26.47 4.20 2.22
CA ASP A 297 -27.64 5.07 2.05
C ASP A 297 -28.14 5.67 3.40
N PRO A 298 -28.28 4.89 4.50
CA PRO A 298 -28.57 5.43 5.83
C PRO A 298 -27.54 6.46 6.31
N PHE A 299 -26.25 6.15 6.25
CA PHE A 299 -25.21 7.05 6.74
C PHE A 299 -25.09 8.34 5.92
N LEU A 300 -25.15 8.25 4.59
CA LEU A 300 -25.10 9.45 3.75
C LEU A 300 -26.34 10.32 3.95
N THR A 301 -27.49 9.70 4.23
CA THR A 301 -28.70 10.42 4.64
C THR A 301 -28.50 11.14 5.96
N LEU A 302 -27.90 10.48 6.97
CA LEU A 302 -27.55 11.09 8.24
C LEU A 302 -26.60 12.28 8.05
N TYR A 303 -25.51 12.08 7.32
CA TYR A 303 -24.49 13.12 7.10
C TYR A 303 -25.10 14.35 6.39
N ASN A 304 -25.95 14.12 5.38
CA ASN A 304 -26.67 15.22 4.72
C ASN A 304 -27.60 15.95 5.70
N LYS A 305 -28.38 15.23 6.50
CA LYS A 305 -29.27 15.83 7.49
C LYS A 305 -28.50 16.68 8.52
N VAL A 306 -27.36 16.19 9.00
CA VAL A 306 -26.48 16.95 9.91
C VAL A 306 -25.95 18.19 9.22
N ALA A 307 -25.40 18.04 8.01
CA ALA A 307 -24.84 19.15 7.24
C ALA A 307 -25.89 20.23 6.94
N ASP A 308 -27.12 19.85 6.56
CA ASP A 308 -28.22 20.77 6.28
C ASP A 308 -28.60 21.60 7.51
N ARG A 309 -28.68 20.98 8.69
CA ARG A 309 -28.94 21.69 9.97
C ARG A 309 -27.84 22.71 10.28
N LEU A 310 -26.59 22.31 10.09
CA LEU A 310 -25.43 23.18 10.35
C LEU A 310 -25.35 24.33 9.35
N LEU A 311 -25.59 24.09 8.08
CA LEU A 311 -25.61 25.12 7.04
C LEU A 311 -26.79 26.09 7.22
N LYS A 312 -27.97 25.63 7.69
CA LYS A 312 -29.09 26.48 8.01
C LYS A 312 -28.76 27.45 9.14
N ALA A 313 -28.00 27.01 10.13
CA ALA A 313 -27.58 27.85 11.26
C ALA A 313 -26.39 28.75 10.93
N HIS A 314 -25.46 28.25 10.10
CA HIS A 314 -24.16 28.89 9.79
C HIS A 314 -23.85 28.79 8.28
N PRO A 315 -24.59 29.49 7.40
CA PRO A 315 -24.51 29.30 5.94
C PRO A 315 -23.15 29.66 5.33
N ASN A 316 -22.39 30.51 5.95
CA ASN A 316 -21.08 30.98 5.47
C ASN A 316 -19.88 30.27 6.14
N SER A 317 -20.10 29.24 6.93
CA SER A 317 -19.01 28.52 7.58
C SER A 317 -18.11 27.85 6.52
N PRO A 318 -16.78 28.02 6.59
CA PRO A 318 -15.84 27.28 5.74
C PRO A 318 -15.59 25.83 6.21
N SER A 319 -16.22 25.42 7.32
CA SER A 319 -15.98 24.11 7.93
C SER A 319 -16.22 22.96 6.95
N LYS A 320 -15.45 21.88 7.13
CA LYS A 320 -15.62 20.62 6.42
C LYS A 320 -15.84 19.48 7.40
N ILE A 321 -16.59 18.49 6.96
CA ILE A 321 -16.94 17.30 7.72
C ILE A 321 -16.42 16.09 6.99
N GLY A 322 -15.41 15.42 7.57
CA GLY A 322 -14.86 14.20 7.00
C GLY A 322 -15.58 12.96 7.49
N PHE A 323 -15.61 11.93 6.68
CA PHE A 323 -16.10 10.60 7.07
C PHE A 323 -15.38 9.51 6.27
N LEU A 324 -15.39 8.29 6.81
CA LEU A 324 -14.87 7.10 6.14
C LEU A 324 -15.99 6.41 5.34
N ALA A 325 -15.75 6.18 4.06
CA ALA A 325 -16.46 5.19 3.26
C ALA A 325 -15.71 3.86 3.40
N TYR A 326 -16.00 3.12 4.48
CA TYR A 326 -15.25 2.00 5.01
C TYR A 326 -16.21 0.93 5.56
N GLY A 327 -15.74 -0.29 5.72
CA GLY A 327 -16.57 -1.37 6.22
C GLY A 327 -17.82 -1.54 5.36
N ASN A 328 -18.98 -1.69 5.97
CA ASN A 328 -20.21 -1.81 5.20
C ASN A 328 -20.77 -0.46 4.69
N LEU A 329 -19.91 0.57 4.61
CA LEU A 329 -20.13 1.82 3.87
C LEU A 329 -19.24 1.93 2.63
N THR A 330 -18.47 0.92 2.28
CA THR A 330 -17.54 0.94 1.12
C THR A 330 -18.28 1.05 -0.21
N ILE A 331 -19.37 0.30 -0.38
CA ILE A 331 -20.19 0.33 -1.60
C ILE A 331 -20.88 1.70 -1.70
N PRO A 332 -20.86 2.37 -2.87
CA PRO A 332 -21.54 3.64 -3.04
C PRO A 332 -23.07 3.50 -2.86
N PRO A 333 -23.79 4.62 -2.53
CA PRO A 333 -25.20 4.57 -2.29
C PRO A 333 -25.96 4.07 -3.52
N GLN A 334 -26.99 3.27 -3.30
CA GLN A 334 -27.85 2.74 -4.37
C GLN A 334 -28.94 3.73 -4.77
N ARG A 335 -29.35 4.59 -3.84
CA ARG A 335 -30.30 5.65 -4.10
C ARG A 335 -29.61 6.84 -4.77
N LYS A 336 -30.39 7.65 -5.47
CA LYS A 336 -29.89 8.90 -6.08
C LYS A 336 -29.73 9.97 -4.99
N ILE A 337 -28.59 9.95 -4.31
CA ILE A 337 -28.22 10.89 -3.26
C ILE A 337 -27.03 11.73 -3.75
N VAL A 338 -27.06 13.03 -3.46
CA VAL A 338 -25.91 13.93 -3.65
C VAL A 338 -25.47 14.40 -2.26
N ALA A 339 -24.17 14.35 -2.00
CA ALA A 339 -23.62 14.76 -0.72
C ALA A 339 -23.63 16.28 -0.55
N ALA A 340 -24.01 16.74 0.64
CA ALA A 340 -24.00 18.15 1.02
C ALA A 340 -22.60 18.76 0.93
N LYS A 341 -22.53 20.06 0.66
CA LYS A 341 -21.31 20.81 0.36
C LYS A 341 -20.16 20.67 1.38
N PRO A 342 -20.39 20.63 2.72
CA PRO A 342 -19.32 20.47 3.70
C PRO A 342 -18.69 19.08 3.75
N LEU A 343 -19.38 18.05 3.21
CA LEU A 343 -18.96 16.66 3.35
C LEU A 343 -17.77 16.34 2.45
N VAL A 344 -16.80 15.61 3.01
CA VAL A 344 -15.62 15.03 2.32
C VAL A 344 -15.54 13.56 2.68
N ALA A 345 -15.63 12.68 1.69
CA ALA A 345 -15.50 11.24 1.89
C ALA A 345 -14.04 10.79 1.78
N TYR A 346 -13.62 9.89 2.66
CA TYR A 346 -12.39 9.14 2.55
C TYR A 346 -12.74 7.70 2.18
N LEU A 347 -12.50 7.33 0.93
CA LEU A 347 -12.80 6.00 0.41
C LEU A 347 -11.71 5.03 0.83
N ALA A 348 -12.02 4.21 1.81
CA ALA A 348 -11.10 3.31 2.50
C ALA A 348 -11.48 1.84 2.23
N ALA A 349 -11.22 1.37 1.00
CA ALA A 349 -11.56 0.01 0.57
C ALA A 349 -10.45 -0.98 0.95
N ILE A 350 -10.36 -1.32 2.23
CA ILE A 350 -9.30 -2.16 2.81
C ILE A 350 -9.26 -3.58 2.21
N ASP A 351 -10.43 -4.15 1.91
CA ASP A 351 -10.55 -5.56 1.49
C ASP A 351 -10.62 -5.74 -0.03
N VAL A 352 -10.27 -4.71 -0.78
CA VAL A 352 -10.27 -4.78 -2.24
C VAL A 352 -8.84 -4.84 -2.74
N ASP A 353 -8.46 -5.96 -3.30
CA ASP A 353 -7.18 -6.29 -3.92
C ASP A 353 -6.16 -5.13 -4.03
N PRO A 354 -5.16 -5.04 -3.16
CA PRO A 354 -4.15 -3.99 -3.18
C PRO A 354 -2.97 -4.30 -4.12
N ILE A 355 -2.95 -5.49 -4.74
CA ILE A 355 -1.83 -6.00 -5.54
C ILE A 355 -1.90 -5.45 -6.95
N HIS A 356 -3.10 -5.48 -7.55
CA HIS A 356 -3.32 -5.13 -8.95
C HIS A 356 -3.80 -3.68 -9.12
N GLY A 357 -3.55 -3.14 -10.30
CA GLY A 357 -4.10 -1.84 -10.71
C GLY A 357 -5.55 -1.94 -11.20
N MET A 358 -6.21 -0.80 -11.28
CA MET A 358 -7.63 -0.68 -11.69
C MET A 358 -7.93 -1.14 -13.12
N ASP A 359 -6.94 -1.25 -13.98
CA ASP A 359 -7.08 -1.73 -15.36
C ASP A 359 -6.56 -3.15 -15.55
N ASP A 360 -6.07 -3.83 -14.50
CA ASP A 360 -5.52 -5.17 -14.62
C ASP A 360 -6.65 -6.20 -14.82
N PRO A 361 -6.68 -6.91 -15.96
CA PRO A 361 -7.72 -7.91 -16.24
C PRO A 361 -7.65 -9.14 -15.33
N LYS A 362 -6.58 -9.32 -14.57
CA LYS A 362 -6.44 -10.42 -13.59
C LYS A 362 -7.24 -10.17 -12.33
N SER A 363 -7.67 -8.93 -12.08
CA SER A 363 -8.38 -8.55 -10.87
C SER A 363 -9.75 -7.91 -11.14
N PRO A 364 -10.81 -8.69 -11.29
CA PRO A 364 -12.18 -8.18 -11.29
C PRO A 364 -12.52 -7.33 -10.04
N PRO A 365 -12.07 -7.68 -8.82
CA PRO A 365 -12.31 -6.85 -7.64
C PRO A 365 -11.74 -5.43 -7.78
N ARG A 366 -10.54 -5.29 -8.38
CA ARG A 366 -9.93 -3.97 -8.57
C ARG A 366 -10.63 -3.14 -9.63
N GLN A 367 -11.15 -3.78 -10.67
CA GLN A 367 -11.99 -3.11 -11.67
C GLN A 367 -13.32 -2.63 -11.05
N GLU A 368 -13.95 -3.44 -10.20
CA GLU A 368 -15.14 -3.02 -9.44
C GLU A 368 -14.83 -1.85 -8.50
N TYR A 369 -13.68 -1.88 -7.83
CA TYR A 369 -13.25 -0.75 -7.00
C TYR A 369 -13.10 0.53 -7.81
N ARG A 370 -12.54 0.47 -9.01
CA ARG A 370 -12.49 1.59 -9.94
C ARG A 370 -13.89 2.17 -10.19
N ASP A 371 -14.85 1.32 -10.50
CA ASP A 371 -16.21 1.74 -10.81
C ASP A 371 -16.92 2.31 -9.57
N MET A 372 -16.71 1.71 -8.38
CA MET A 372 -17.15 2.27 -7.09
C MET A 372 -16.55 3.65 -6.83
N MET A 373 -15.26 3.84 -7.07
CA MET A 373 -14.58 5.12 -6.89
C MET A 373 -15.17 6.22 -7.79
N TYR A 374 -15.42 5.92 -9.07
CA TYR A 374 -16.08 6.87 -9.96
C TYR A 374 -17.47 7.23 -9.47
N ARG A 375 -18.25 6.26 -9.01
CA ARG A 375 -19.56 6.49 -8.44
C ARG A 375 -19.53 7.34 -7.17
N TRP A 376 -18.58 7.07 -6.27
CA TRP A 376 -18.35 7.91 -5.09
C TRP A 376 -17.99 9.35 -5.48
N SER A 377 -17.15 9.53 -6.50
CA SER A 377 -16.78 10.86 -6.99
C SER A 377 -18.00 11.63 -7.52
N GLU A 378 -18.91 10.98 -8.24
CA GLU A 378 -20.18 11.59 -8.67
C GLU A 378 -21.02 12.02 -7.48
N VAL A 379 -21.28 11.13 -6.52
CA VAL A 379 -22.08 11.39 -5.32
C VAL A 379 -21.53 12.55 -4.51
N MET A 380 -20.21 12.60 -4.36
CA MET A 380 -19.50 13.61 -3.58
C MET A 380 -19.12 14.85 -4.41
N GLN A 381 -19.39 14.88 -5.70
CA GLN A 381 -18.99 15.96 -6.62
C GLN A 381 -17.48 16.25 -6.56
N GLY A 382 -16.67 15.20 -6.64
CA GLY A 382 -15.21 15.28 -6.57
C GLY A 382 -14.61 15.40 -5.16
N ARG A 383 -15.43 15.58 -4.11
CA ARG A 383 -14.94 15.70 -2.73
C ARG A 383 -14.65 14.34 -2.10
N VAL A 384 -13.79 13.58 -2.78
CA VAL A 384 -13.32 12.27 -2.35
C VAL A 384 -11.80 12.32 -2.17
N VAL A 385 -11.33 11.81 -1.06
CA VAL A 385 -9.92 11.47 -0.83
C VAL A 385 -9.82 9.95 -0.85
N ILE A 386 -8.88 9.40 -1.60
CA ILE A 386 -8.58 7.98 -1.55
C ILE A 386 -7.79 7.71 -0.26
N TYR A 387 -8.38 6.93 0.62
CA TYR A 387 -7.68 6.39 1.78
C TYR A 387 -7.05 5.07 1.34
N ASP A 388 -5.77 5.13 1.04
CA ASP A 388 -5.02 4.03 0.45
C ASP A 388 -4.22 3.28 1.53
N TYR A 389 -4.04 1.99 1.33
CA TYR A 389 -3.29 1.14 2.24
C TYR A 389 -2.00 0.67 1.56
N ASP A 390 -0.87 1.24 1.97
CA ASP A 390 0.42 0.70 1.57
C ASP A 390 0.72 -0.58 2.36
N GLN A 391 1.49 -1.51 1.81
CA GLN A 391 1.78 -2.85 2.36
C GLN A 391 0.58 -3.81 2.42
N GLY A 392 -0.52 -3.54 1.73
CA GLY A 392 -1.72 -4.38 1.84
C GLY A 392 -2.20 -4.56 3.28
N MET A 393 -1.89 -3.60 4.17
CA MET A 393 -2.29 -3.52 5.58
C MET A 393 -1.91 -4.71 6.49
N LEU A 394 -2.04 -5.94 6.01
CA LEU A 394 -1.95 -7.17 6.82
C LEU A 394 -0.70 -8.01 6.55
N VAL A 395 0.16 -7.56 5.64
CA VAL A 395 1.46 -8.21 5.35
C VAL A 395 2.55 -7.65 6.28
N TRP A 396 2.35 -7.77 7.60
CA TRP A 396 3.24 -7.18 8.62
C TRP A 396 4.39 -8.10 8.99
N ARG A 397 5.20 -8.46 8.00
CA ARG A 397 6.32 -9.40 8.16
C ARG A 397 7.67 -8.76 7.87
N ASP A 398 7.72 -7.43 7.65
CA ASP A 398 8.91 -6.72 7.18
C ASP A 398 9.48 -7.34 5.90
N ILE A 399 8.57 -7.68 4.97
CA ILE A 399 8.87 -8.30 3.69
C ILE A 399 8.42 -7.34 2.58
N PRO A 400 9.18 -7.18 1.49
CA PRO A 400 8.79 -6.28 0.41
C PRO A 400 7.40 -6.61 -0.14
N ASN A 401 6.54 -5.59 -0.15
CA ASN A 401 5.19 -5.62 -0.71
C ASN A 401 5.06 -4.44 -1.68
N PRO A 402 5.53 -4.59 -2.93
CA PRO A 402 5.52 -3.50 -3.88
C PRO A 402 4.10 -3.21 -4.37
N SER A 403 3.74 -1.92 -4.42
CA SER A 403 2.47 -1.42 -4.96
C SER A 403 2.65 -0.60 -6.24
N ILE A 404 3.83 -0.65 -6.84
CA ILE A 404 4.21 0.22 -7.96
C ILE A 404 3.39 -0.08 -9.21
N GLY A 405 3.15 -1.36 -9.50
CA GLY A 405 2.30 -1.80 -10.63
C GLY A 405 0.88 -1.27 -10.53
N ALA A 406 0.29 -1.31 -9.32
CA ALA A 406 -1.04 -0.79 -9.05
C ALA A 406 -1.09 0.74 -9.16
N ILE A 407 -0.27 1.46 -8.40
CA ILE A 407 -0.37 2.92 -8.29
C ILE A 407 -0.08 3.64 -9.62
N ARG A 408 0.76 3.09 -10.49
CA ARG A 408 1.03 3.68 -11.82
C ARG A 408 -0.21 3.70 -12.74
N GLN A 409 -1.16 2.80 -12.52
CA GLN A 409 -2.43 2.76 -13.21
C GLN A 409 -3.46 3.64 -12.47
N ASP A 410 -3.60 3.44 -11.18
CA ASP A 410 -4.67 3.98 -10.35
C ASP A 410 -4.65 5.51 -10.27
N VAL A 411 -3.47 6.12 -10.17
CA VAL A 411 -3.34 7.57 -10.05
C VAL A 411 -3.95 8.33 -11.21
N LYS A 412 -3.95 7.74 -12.41
CA LYS A 412 -4.60 8.32 -13.60
C LYS A 412 -6.11 8.32 -13.47
N HIS A 413 -6.67 7.27 -12.87
CA HIS A 413 -8.10 7.19 -12.55
C HIS A 413 -8.48 8.18 -11.46
N TYR A 414 -7.66 8.35 -10.43
CA TYR A 414 -7.89 9.35 -9.36
C TYR A 414 -7.99 10.76 -9.95
N ARG A 415 -7.05 11.14 -10.83
CA ARG A 415 -7.11 12.42 -11.55
C ARG A 415 -8.35 12.52 -12.44
N LYS A 416 -8.66 11.50 -13.23
CA LYS A 416 -9.81 11.48 -14.13
C LYS A 416 -11.15 11.59 -13.37
N ALA A 417 -11.26 10.95 -12.22
CA ALA A 417 -12.42 11.05 -11.35
C ALA A 417 -12.54 12.42 -10.65
N GLY A 418 -11.51 13.26 -10.70
CA GLY A 418 -11.49 14.56 -10.04
C GLY A 418 -11.43 14.49 -8.53
N THR A 419 -10.84 13.44 -7.96
CA THR A 419 -10.67 13.30 -6.51
C THR A 419 -9.82 14.42 -5.94
N LEU A 420 -9.97 14.71 -4.65
CA LEU A 420 -9.12 15.69 -3.95
C LEU A 420 -7.68 15.21 -3.80
N GLY A 421 -7.46 13.91 -3.87
CA GLY A 421 -6.17 13.29 -3.76
C GLY A 421 -6.15 12.03 -2.94
N VAL A 422 -5.01 11.76 -2.29
CA VAL A 422 -4.73 10.48 -1.63
C VAL A 422 -4.15 10.72 -0.24
N SER A 423 -4.62 9.96 0.73
CA SER A 423 -4.01 9.78 2.05
C SER A 423 -3.67 8.31 2.21
N THR A 424 -2.37 7.98 2.25
CA THR A 424 -1.89 6.60 2.31
C THR A 424 -1.53 6.25 3.74
N GLU A 425 -2.13 5.19 4.27
CA GLU A 425 -1.71 4.58 5.52
C GLU A 425 -0.50 3.70 5.28
N SER A 426 0.56 3.92 6.06
CA SER A 426 1.78 3.12 6.07
C SER A 426 2.15 2.77 7.51
N ARG A 427 2.80 1.62 7.72
CA ARG A 427 2.98 1.05 9.06
C ARG A 427 4.44 0.98 9.50
N ASN A 428 5.20 2.03 9.37
CA ASN A 428 6.66 1.92 9.45
C ASN A 428 7.19 0.97 8.35
N ALA A 429 8.07 0.04 8.70
CA ALA A 429 8.66 -0.89 7.75
C ALA A 429 9.26 -0.19 6.53
N ILE A 430 9.91 0.94 6.77
CA ILE A 430 10.49 1.79 5.71
C ILE A 430 11.42 0.99 4.81
N ALA A 431 12.11 -0.02 5.36
CA ALA A 431 12.98 -0.89 4.56
C ALA A 431 12.23 -1.63 3.42
N THR A 432 10.94 -1.84 3.55
CA THR A 432 10.12 -2.56 2.56
C THR A 432 9.21 -1.66 1.76
N THR A 433 8.92 -0.44 2.26
CA THR A 433 7.95 0.48 1.67
C THR A 433 8.56 1.72 1.04
N PHE A 434 9.83 2.04 1.31
CA PHE A 434 10.45 3.29 0.88
C PHE A 434 10.31 3.56 -0.63
N LEU A 435 10.44 2.51 -1.45
CA LEU A 435 10.32 2.65 -2.90
C LEU A 435 8.88 2.94 -3.32
N ASN A 436 7.89 2.30 -2.68
CA ASN A 436 6.47 2.62 -2.86
C ASN A 436 6.20 4.08 -2.53
N LEU A 437 6.66 4.55 -1.35
CA LEU A 437 6.45 5.92 -0.88
C LEU A 437 7.10 6.94 -1.83
N HIS A 438 8.32 6.66 -2.31
CA HIS A 438 8.99 7.52 -3.27
C HIS A 438 8.19 7.63 -4.58
N VAL A 439 7.80 6.49 -5.17
CA VAL A 439 7.03 6.46 -6.43
C VAL A 439 5.66 7.14 -6.26
N ARG A 440 4.96 6.88 -5.15
CA ARG A 440 3.69 7.54 -4.82
C ARG A 440 3.84 9.05 -4.76
N GLY A 441 4.87 9.55 -4.07
CA GLY A 441 5.14 10.99 -3.98
C GLY A 441 5.30 11.63 -5.36
N GLN A 442 6.07 11.00 -6.26
CA GLN A 442 6.26 11.50 -7.62
C GLN A 442 4.95 11.47 -8.44
N LEU A 443 4.17 10.39 -8.35
CA LEU A 443 2.90 10.23 -9.06
C LEU A 443 1.79 11.12 -8.51
N TYR A 444 1.74 11.36 -7.21
CA TYR A 444 0.76 12.28 -6.62
C TYR A 444 1.08 13.74 -6.96
N TRP A 445 2.36 14.05 -7.16
CA TRP A 445 2.77 15.35 -7.70
C TRP A 445 2.46 15.47 -9.18
N ASN A 446 2.89 14.50 -9.99
CA ASN A 446 2.63 14.44 -11.42
C ASN A 446 2.21 13.03 -11.86
N PRO A 447 0.92 12.78 -12.10
CA PRO A 447 0.41 11.48 -12.55
C PRO A 447 0.99 10.96 -13.88
N ASP A 448 1.62 11.83 -14.65
CA ASP A 448 2.24 11.47 -15.94
C ASP A 448 3.75 11.15 -15.82
N THR A 449 4.27 11.04 -14.60
CA THR A 449 5.67 10.67 -14.36
C THR A 449 5.97 9.29 -14.97
N ASP A 450 7.05 9.21 -15.74
CA ASP A 450 7.57 7.94 -16.25
C ASP A 450 8.18 7.11 -15.10
N VAL A 451 7.46 6.08 -14.67
CA VAL A 451 7.85 5.24 -13.54
C VAL A 451 9.07 4.38 -13.87
N ASP A 452 9.22 3.93 -15.12
CA ASP A 452 10.35 3.08 -15.51
C ASP A 452 11.66 3.89 -15.54
N ALA A 453 11.59 5.13 -16.03
CA ALA A 453 12.71 6.07 -15.92
C ALA A 453 13.05 6.41 -14.47
N LEU A 454 12.02 6.58 -13.61
CA LEU A 454 12.19 6.84 -12.18
C LEU A 454 12.89 5.69 -11.45
N LEU A 455 12.51 4.44 -11.76
CA LEU A 455 13.13 3.24 -11.20
C LEU A 455 14.58 3.07 -11.69
N THR A 456 14.84 3.32 -12.98
CA THR A 456 16.20 3.30 -13.54
C THR A 456 17.09 4.31 -12.81
N GLU A 457 16.62 5.55 -12.66
CA GLU A 457 17.34 6.58 -11.91
C GLU A 457 17.59 6.18 -10.44
N PHE A 458 16.59 5.55 -9.80
CA PHE A 458 16.75 5.01 -8.44
C PHE A 458 17.87 3.99 -8.36
N TYR A 459 17.91 3.00 -9.23
CA TYR A 459 18.97 1.99 -9.19
C TYR A 459 20.36 2.60 -9.36
N GLU A 460 20.51 3.51 -10.30
CA GLU A 460 21.79 4.16 -10.58
C GLU A 460 22.25 5.05 -9.43
N ARG A 461 21.38 5.93 -8.94
CA ARG A 461 21.76 6.90 -7.90
C ARG A 461 21.85 6.31 -6.51
N PHE A 462 21.00 5.36 -6.20
CA PHE A 462 20.95 4.79 -4.86
C PHE A 462 22.03 3.72 -4.65
N TYR A 463 22.22 2.84 -5.64
CA TYR A 463 23.15 1.71 -5.51
C TYR A 463 24.50 1.91 -6.22
N GLY A 464 24.65 2.88 -7.09
CA GLY A 464 25.91 3.18 -7.79
C GLY A 464 26.52 1.98 -8.47
N PRO A 465 27.72 1.49 -8.05
CA PRO A 465 28.36 0.30 -8.64
C PRO A 465 27.51 -0.97 -8.57
N ALA A 466 26.60 -1.07 -7.60
CA ALA A 466 25.69 -2.20 -7.45
C ALA A 466 24.34 -1.99 -8.19
N ALA A 467 24.19 -0.94 -9.01
CA ALA A 467 22.93 -0.62 -9.71
C ALA A 467 22.39 -1.81 -10.52
N LYS A 468 23.23 -2.47 -11.31
CA LYS A 468 22.83 -3.58 -12.17
C LYS A 468 22.27 -4.79 -11.39
N PRO A 469 22.96 -5.37 -10.40
CA PRO A 469 22.41 -6.48 -9.61
C PRO A 469 21.20 -6.06 -8.77
N MET A 470 21.16 -4.83 -8.26
CA MET A 470 20.00 -4.37 -7.49
C MET A 470 18.79 -4.03 -8.36
N ALA A 471 18.99 -3.58 -9.59
CA ALA A 471 17.91 -3.48 -10.58
C ALA A 471 17.32 -4.86 -10.88
N ALA A 472 18.16 -5.89 -11.05
CA ALA A 472 17.70 -7.25 -11.26
C ALA A 472 16.93 -7.79 -10.03
N TYR A 473 17.40 -7.50 -8.81
CA TYR A 473 16.73 -7.83 -7.55
C TYR A 473 15.29 -7.26 -7.49
N TRP A 474 15.16 -5.95 -7.67
CA TRP A 474 13.85 -5.29 -7.59
C TRP A 474 12.93 -5.67 -8.76
N THR A 475 13.48 -5.79 -9.98
CA THR A 475 12.70 -6.22 -11.15
C THR A 475 12.13 -7.62 -10.95
N ALA A 476 12.90 -8.54 -10.35
CA ALA A 476 12.41 -9.89 -10.06
C ALA A 476 11.24 -9.88 -9.05
N ILE A 477 11.33 -9.04 -8.01
CA ILE A 477 10.24 -8.87 -7.04
C ILE A 477 9.01 -8.24 -7.72
N LEU A 478 9.17 -7.11 -8.40
CA LEU A 478 8.07 -6.41 -9.08
C LEU A 478 7.36 -7.33 -10.05
N LYS A 479 8.13 -8.08 -10.87
CA LYS A 479 7.57 -9.04 -11.82
C LYS A 479 6.77 -10.14 -11.12
N ALA A 480 7.24 -10.68 -10.00
CA ALA A 480 6.52 -11.72 -9.28
C ALA A 480 5.16 -11.23 -8.76
N TRP A 481 5.09 -9.97 -8.32
CA TRP A 481 3.84 -9.35 -7.90
C TRP A 481 2.93 -9.01 -9.08
N ASP A 482 3.47 -8.45 -10.15
CA ASP A 482 2.70 -8.14 -11.37
C ASP A 482 2.15 -9.39 -12.08
N ASP A 483 2.88 -10.51 -12.03
CA ASP A 483 2.44 -11.78 -12.63
C ASP A 483 1.40 -12.52 -11.78
N SER A 484 1.20 -12.12 -10.52
CA SER A 484 0.31 -12.79 -9.59
C SER A 484 -1.13 -12.85 -10.10
N VAL A 485 -1.84 -13.86 -9.64
CA VAL A 485 -3.30 -13.97 -9.78
C VAL A 485 -4.00 -13.91 -8.43
N VAL A 486 -3.24 -13.67 -7.36
CA VAL A 486 -3.77 -13.53 -6.01
C VAL A 486 -4.35 -12.15 -5.85
N THR A 487 -5.58 -12.05 -5.39
CA THR A 487 -6.31 -10.79 -5.18
C THR A 487 -6.53 -10.48 -3.69
N GLU A 488 -5.80 -11.16 -2.83
CA GLU A 488 -5.88 -11.03 -1.38
C GLU A 488 -4.71 -10.22 -0.83
N HIS A 489 -4.85 -9.67 0.36
CA HIS A 489 -3.89 -8.76 0.97
C HIS A 489 -3.26 -9.26 2.27
N GLU A 490 -3.69 -10.41 2.80
CA GLU A 490 -3.14 -10.97 4.02
C GLU A 490 -1.73 -11.52 3.80
N HIS A 491 -0.99 -11.72 4.89
CA HIS A 491 0.34 -12.30 4.86
C HIS A 491 0.41 -13.69 4.19
N PHE A 492 -0.71 -14.36 3.99
CA PHE A 492 -0.83 -15.62 3.25
C PHE A 492 -0.38 -15.51 1.79
N VAL A 493 -0.38 -14.32 1.19
CA VAL A 493 0.14 -14.11 -0.17
C VAL A 493 1.64 -14.35 -0.25
N ILE A 494 2.38 -14.18 0.84
CA ILE A 494 3.85 -14.26 0.86
C ILE A 494 4.36 -15.58 0.28
N PRO A 495 3.87 -16.77 0.68
CA PRO A 495 4.33 -18.03 0.10
C PRO A 495 4.02 -18.19 -1.39
N ALA A 496 2.97 -17.52 -1.88
CA ALA A 496 2.62 -17.53 -3.29
C ALA A 496 3.52 -16.62 -4.14
N MET A 497 3.97 -15.48 -3.58
CA MET A 497 4.83 -14.52 -4.25
C MET A 497 6.30 -14.91 -4.18
N TYR A 498 6.79 -15.21 -2.99
CA TYR A 498 8.21 -15.51 -2.74
C TYR A 498 8.47 -17.01 -2.77
N THR A 499 8.39 -17.58 -3.98
CA THR A 499 8.71 -19.00 -4.21
C THR A 499 10.18 -19.30 -3.89
N PRO A 500 10.54 -20.55 -3.55
CA PRO A 500 11.94 -20.94 -3.32
C PRO A 500 12.88 -20.60 -4.48
N ALA A 501 12.39 -20.67 -5.72
CA ALA A 501 13.15 -20.28 -6.91
C ALA A 501 13.45 -18.78 -6.93
N LEU A 502 12.43 -17.94 -6.68
CA LEU A 502 12.60 -16.49 -6.61
C LEU A 502 13.56 -16.11 -5.48
N VAL A 503 13.39 -16.65 -4.27
CA VAL A 503 14.28 -16.35 -3.14
C VAL A 503 15.72 -16.72 -3.44
N THR A 504 15.95 -17.85 -4.13
CA THR A 504 17.29 -18.25 -4.58
C THR A 504 17.88 -17.24 -5.59
N GLN A 505 17.08 -16.78 -6.53
CA GLN A 505 17.47 -15.75 -7.50
C GLN A 505 17.84 -14.44 -6.80
N LEU A 506 17.00 -13.97 -5.87
CA LEU A 506 17.20 -12.74 -5.09
C LEU A 506 18.49 -12.81 -4.27
N ARG A 507 18.77 -13.97 -3.63
CA ARG A 507 20.02 -14.21 -2.89
C ARG A 507 21.25 -14.03 -3.79
N GLY A 508 21.17 -14.53 -5.04
CA GLY A 508 22.22 -14.34 -6.04
C GLY A 508 22.44 -12.87 -6.37
N HIS A 509 21.38 -12.11 -6.60
CA HIS A 509 21.47 -10.68 -6.92
C HIS A 509 22.05 -9.85 -5.78
N VAL A 510 21.68 -10.13 -4.53
CA VAL A 510 22.25 -9.45 -3.36
C VAL A 510 23.74 -9.78 -3.22
N ALA A 511 24.12 -11.04 -3.41
CA ALA A 511 25.55 -11.43 -3.37
C ALA A 511 26.38 -10.73 -4.46
N GLU A 512 25.85 -10.57 -5.67
CA GLU A 512 26.51 -9.80 -6.73
C GLU A 512 26.59 -8.29 -6.39
N ALA A 513 25.58 -7.75 -5.72
CA ALA A 513 25.61 -6.36 -5.25
C ALA A 513 26.71 -6.15 -4.18
N GLU A 514 26.85 -7.08 -3.23
CA GLU A 514 27.94 -7.07 -2.24
C GLU A 514 29.31 -7.10 -2.89
N LYS A 515 29.52 -7.95 -3.90
CA LYS A 515 30.76 -7.99 -4.68
C LYS A 515 31.04 -6.67 -5.40
N ALA A 516 30.00 -6.04 -5.95
CA ALA A 516 30.14 -4.78 -6.68
C ALA A 516 30.59 -3.61 -5.80
N VAL A 517 30.20 -3.58 -4.52
CA VAL A 517 30.62 -2.53 -3.57
C VAL A 517 31.86 -2.90 -2.75
N ALA A 518 32.33 -4.15 -2.76
CA ALA A 518 33.49 -4.57 -2.01
C ALA A 518 34.75 -3.71 -2.27
N PRO A 519 35.04 -3.22 -3.52
CA PRO A 519 36.17 -2.33 -3.79
C PRO A 519 36.07 -0.95 -3.14
N LEU A 520 34.89 -0.60 -2.57
CA LEU A 520 34.67 0.66 -1.86
C LEU A 520 35.11 0.58 -0.38
N ALA A 521 35.40 -0.62 0.12
CA ALA A 521 35.87 -0.82 1.50
C ALA A 521 37.12 0.04 1.80
N GLY A 522 37.04 0.81 2.88
CA GLY A 522 38.13 1.71 3.29
C GLY A 522 38.20 3.05 2.54
N LYS A 523 37.39 3.27 1.51
CA LYS A 523 37.26 4.60 0.88
C LYS A 523 36.54 5.57 1.80
N ASN A 524 36.94 6.86 1.75
CA ASN A 524 36.43 7.89 2.64
C ASN A 524 35.42 8.83 1.99
N GLY A 525 35.17 8.72 0.68
CA GLY A 525 34.19 9.52 -0.01
C GLY A 525 32.79 9.28 0.53
N ARG A 526 31.97 10.34 0.58
CA ARG A 526 30.59 10.27 1.09
C ARG A 526 29.76 9.28 0.29
N ASN A 527 29.81 9.36 -1.04
CA ASN A 527 28.98 8.52 -1.91
C ASN A 527 29.44 7.06 -1.85
N GLU A 528 30.74 6.78 -1.78
CA GLU A 528 31.26 5.40 -1.66
C GLU A 528 30.77 4.74 -0.37
N LYS A 529 30.80 5.45 0.77
CA LYS A 529 30.27 4.95 2.04
C LYS A 529 28.78 4.65 1.94
N LEU A 530 28.00 5.57 1.35
CA LEU A 530 26.57 5.38 1.18
C LEU A 530 26.20 4.22 0.26
N PHE A 531 26.93 3.99 -0.84
CA PHE A 531 26.68 2.84 -1.71
C PHE A 531 26.91 1.52 -0.98
N ALA A 532 27.96 1.40 -0.20
CA ALA A 532 28.21 0.21 0.61
C ALA A 532 27.14 0.00 1.69
N GLU A 533 26.76 1.08 2.40
CA GLU A 533 25.75 1.04 3.44
C GLU A 533 24.37 0.65 2.90
N ARG A 534 23.98 1.13 1.70
CA ARG A 534 22.71 0.79 1.04
C ARG A 534 22.64 -0.67 0.59
N VAL A 535 23.76 -1.26 0.20
CA VAL A 535 23.82 -2.69 -0.07
C VAL A 535 23.71 -3.51 1.21
N VAL A 536 24.33 -3.07 2.32
CA VAL A 536 24.14 -3.68 3.65
C VAL A 536 22.67 -3.58 4.08
N PHE A 537 22.03 -2.43 3.89
CA PHE A 537 20.60 -2.22 4.15
C PHE A 537 19.74 -3.21 3.36
N ALA A 538 19.98 -3.34 2.04
CA ALA A 538 19.26 -4.29 1.18
C ALA A 538 19.51 -5.75 1.60
N ARG A 539 20.74 -6.10 2.00
CA ARG A 539 21.09 -7.44 2.51
C ARG A 539 20.29 -7.76 3.77
N ARG A 540 20.23 -6.86 4.73
CA ARG A 540 19.50 -7.08 5.98
C ARG A 540 18.00 -7.23 5.76
N GLY A 541 17.41 -6.45 4.84
CA GLY A 541 16.02 -6.63 4.43
C GLY A 541 15.78 -7.99 3.76
N PHE A 542 16.70 -8.41 2.90
CA PHE A 542 16.67 -9.74 2.26
C PHE A 542 16.81 -10.88 3.28
N ASP A 543 17.66 -10.75 4.30
CA ASP A 543 17.83 -11.78 5.33
C ASP A 543 16.53 -12.05 6.10
N VAL A 544 15.72 -11.02 6.36
CA VAL A 544 14.36 -11.19 6.93
C VAL A 544 13.50 -12.04 6.00
N LEU A 545 13.44 -11.69 4.72
CA LEU A 545 12.68 -12.41 3.70
C LEU A 545 13.13 -13.87 3.57
N ASP A 546 14.44 -14.10 3.46
CA ASP A 546 15.03 -15.42 3.25
C ASP A 546 14.69 -16.38 4.40
N HIS A 547 14.89 -15.92 5.63
CA HIS A 547 14.62 -16.74 6.81
C HIS A 547 13.14 -16.92 7.07
N TYR A 548 12.31 -15.90 6.81
CA TYR A 548 10.85 -16.01 6.94
C TYR A 548 10.28 -17.01 5.94
N THR A 549 10.67 -16.95 4.68
CA THR A 549 10.19 -17.90 3.66
C THR A 549 10.67 -19.32 3.92
N ALA A 550 11.90 -19.48 4.44
CA ALA A 550 12.39 -20.78 4.90
C ALA A 550 11.55 -21.34 6.07
N MET A 551 11.19 -20.50 7.04
CA MET A 551 10.29 -20.86 8.14
C MET A 551 8.93 -21.33 7.63
N VAL A 552 8.29 -20.58 6.76
CA VAL A 552 6.97 -20.92 6.20
C VAL A 552 7.03 -22.21 5.41
N LYS A 553 8.05 -22.41 4.56
CA LYS A 553 8.23 -23.65 3.81
C LYS A 553 8.40 -24.85 4.72
N ALA A 554 9.25 -24.77 5.72
CA ALA A 554 9.49 -25.86 6.67
C ALA A 554 8.19 -26.23 7.44
N ALA A 555 7.42 -25.25 7.89
CA ALA A 555 6.18 -25.47 8.64
C ALA A 555 5.04 -25.95 7.74
N ALA A 556 4.79 -25.24 6.62
CA ALA A 556 3.58 -25.46 5.83
C ALA A 556 3.69 -26.63 4.87
N ALA A 557 4.84 -26.81 4.21
CA ALA A 557 5.05 -27.85 3.21
C ALA A 557 5.74 -29.10 3.78
N ASP A 558 6.82 -28.88 4.52
CA ASP A 558 7.72 -29.97 4.92
C ASP A 558 7.26 -30.62 6.24
N VAL A 559 6.39 -29.96 7.05
CA VAL A 559 5.99 -30.41 8.40
C VAL A 559 7.27 -30.71 9.23
N ASP A 560 8.25 -29.80 9.13
CA ASP A 560 9.49 -29.83 9.90
C ASP A 560 9.51 -28.62 10.85
N TYR A 561 8.88 -28.81 12.00
CA TYR A 561 8.74 -27.71 12.95
C TYR A 561 10.02 -27.34 13.66
N ALA A 562 11.01 -28.24 13.75
CA ALA A 562 12.34 -27.91 14.26
C ALA A 562 13.05 -26.93 13.33
N ALA A 563 13.07 -27.22 12.03
CA ALA A 563 13.62 -26.30 11.03
C ALA A 563 12.82 -24.98 10.96
N ALA A 564 11.48 -25.06 11.09
CA ALA A 564 10.61 -23.87 11.09
C ALA A 564 10.93 -22.94 12.25
N VAL A 565 11.03 -23.43 13.48
CA VAL A 565 11.40 -22.65 14.67
C VAL A 565 12.79 -22.03 14.50
N ALA A 566 13.78 -22.84 14.07
CA ALA A 566 15.15 -22.33 13.88
C ALA A 566 15.22 -21.23 12.81
N ALA A 567 14.48 -21.36 11.70
CA ALA A 567 14.42 -20.33 10.66
C ALA A 567 13.67 -19.08 11.16
N GLY A 568 12.56 -19.25 11.90
CA GLY A 568 11.81 -18.16 12.47
C GLY A 568 12.63 -17.32 13.47
N GLU A 569 13.41 -17.97 14.34
CA GLU A 569 14.31 -17.28 15.27
C GLU A 569 15.38 -16.47 14.53
N LYS A 570 15.92 -17.00 13.43
CA LYS A 570 16.85 -16.27 12.56
C LYS A 570 16.18 -15.07 11.88
N ALA A 571 14.95 -15.24 11.42
CA ALA A 571 14.19 -14.13 10.82
C ALA A 571 13.93 -13.01 11.83
N LEU A 572 13.53 -13.35 13.07
CA LEU A 572 13.37 -12.38 14.16
C LEU A 572 14.70 -11.69 14.52
N ALA A 573 15.82 -12.41 14.54
CA ALA A 573 17.14 -11.83 14.76
C ALA A 573 17.53 -10.88 13.62
N ALA A 574 17.32 -11.26 12.35
CA ALA A 574 17.56 -10.39 11.20
C ALA A 574 16.73 -9.11 11.24
N ARG A 575 15.48 -9.21 11.65
CA ARG A 575 14.58 -8.06 11.88
C ARG A 575 15.15 -7.10 12.92
N LEU A 576 15.69 -7.61 14.03
CA LEU A 576 16.34 -6.79 15.05
C LEU A 576 17.59 -6.08 14.53
N GLU A 577 18.41 -6.75 13.70
CA GLU A 577 19.57 -6.13 13.07
C GLU A 577 19.19 -4.99 12.12
N LEU A 578 18.08 -5.14 11.39
CA LEU A 578 17.53 -4.09 10.54
C LEU A 578 17.00 -2.90 11.39
N ALA A 579 16.29 -3.19 12.48
CA ALA A 579 15.80 -2.17 13.42
C ALA A 579 16.92 -1.39 14.13
N LYS A 580 18.11 -2.01 14.32
CA LYS A 580 19.29 -1.30 14.86
C LYS A 580 19.84 -0.23 13.92
N MET A 581 19.65 -0.37 12.59
CA MET A 581 20.03 0.68 11.66
C MET A 581 19.11 1.91 11.81
N ASN A 582 17.83 1.67 11.93
CA ASN A 582 16.82 2.68 12.29
C ASN A 582 15.53 1.97 12.75
N PRO A 583 14.93 2.37 13.89
CA PRO A 583 13.71 1.74 14.40
C PRO A 583 12.51 1.79 13.43
N THR A 584 12.48 2.76 12.50
CA THR A 584 11.39 2.88 11.51
C THR A 584 11.52 1.92 10.33
N PHE A 585 12.65 1.20 10.21
CA PHE A 585 12.88 0.27 9.11
C PHE A 585 12.05 -1.00 9.23
N THR A 586 11.57 -1.32 10.43
CA THR A 586 10.72 -2.49 10.68
C THR A 586 9.34 -2.08 11.16
N THR A 587 8.35 -2.94 10.94
CA THR A 587 7.02 -2.78 11.53
C THR A 587 7.14 -2.81 13.04
N ARG A 588 6.64 -1.78 13.68
CA ARG A 588 6.58 -1.68 15.13
C ARG A 588 5.14 -1.69 15.58
N VAL A 589 4.82 -2.56 16.50
CA VAL A 589 3.51 -2.59 17.15
C VAL A 589 3.57 -1.76 18.43
N VAL A 590 2.82 -0.66 18.45
CA VAL A 590 2.75 0.20 19.63
C VAL A 590 2.00 -0.49 20.75
N GLY A 591 2.56 -0.42 21.96
CA GLY A 591 1.89 -0.90 23.17
C GLY A 591 1.84 -2.41 23.33
N VAL A 592 2.42 -3.16 22.41
CA VAL A 592 2.55 -4.61 22.54
C VAL A 592 3.88 -4.93 23.19
N ALA A 593 3.84 -5.31 24.47
CA ALA A 593 5.04 -5.61 25.25
C ALA A 593 5.75 -6.88 24.77
N ALA A 594 5.01 -7.83 24.20
CA ALA A 594 5.53 -9.04 23.60
C ALA A 594 4.70 -9.37 22.36
N GLU A 595 5.36 -9.56 21.24
CA GLU A 595 4.75 -10.06 20.03
C GLU A 595 4.52 -11.56 20.21
N THR A 596 3.35 -11.93 20.68
CA THR A 596 2.92 -13.33 20.89
C THR A 596 1.72 -13.63 20.01
N LYS A 597 1.34 -14.91 19.90
CA LYS A 597 0.15 -15.30 19.13
C LYS A 597 -1.15 -14.71 19.65
N ASP A 598 -1.17 -14.24 20.89
CA ASP A 598 -2.36 -13.67 21.54
C ASP A 598 -2.45 -12.15 21.38
N ASN A 599 -1.41 -11.50 20.88
CA ASN A 599 -1.29 -10.05 20.79
C ASN A 599 -1.69 -9.45 19.44
N GLY A 600 -2.56 -10.08 18.72
CA GLY A 600 -3.07 -9.53 17.47
C GLY A 600 -3.12 -10.55 16.34
N PRO A 601 -3.74 -10.17 15.25
CA PRO A 601 -3.87 -11.01 14.09
C PRO A 601 -2.52 -11.19 13.42
N ALA A 602 -2.02 -12.11 12.96
CA ALA A 602 -0.99 -12.26 11.94
C ALA A 602 0.44 -11.77 12.26
N TRP A 603 0.83 -11.56 13.51
CA TRP A 603 2.22 -11.21 13.85
C TRP A 603 3.14 -12.43 13.75
N PHE A 604 4.28 -12.28 13.05
CA PHE A 604 5.11 -13.45 12.85
C PHE A 604 5.85 -14.01 14.09
N PRO A 605 6.09 -13.28 15.18
CA PRO A 605 6.47 -13.89 16.45
C PRO A 605 5.45 -14.89 16.99
N GLY A 606 4.15 -14.62 16.78
CA GLY A 606 3.08 -15.55 17.08
C GLY A 606 3.13 -16.83 16.23
N GLU A 607 3.56 -16.71 14.96
CA GLU A 607 3.79 -17.90 14.11
C GLU A 607 4.93 -18.76 14.65
N VAL A 608 6.06 -18.17 15.05
CA VAL A 608 7.18 -18.91 15.65
C VAL A 608 6.72 -19.64 16.93
N GLN A 609 5.90 -18.99 17.76
CA GLN A 609 5.33 -19.60 18.95
C GLN A 609 4.41 -20.78 18.60
N GLN A 610 3.54 -20.65 17.60
CA GLN A 610 2.72 -21.74 17.09
C GLN A 610 3.59 -22.93 16.65
N TYR A 611 4.66 -22.66 15.91
CA TYR A 611 5.54 -23.75 15.43
C TYR A 611 6.30 -24.44 16.56
N ARG A 612 6.62 -23.75 17.66
CA ARG A 612 7.14 -24.40 18.89
C ARG A 612 6.10 -25.33 19.52
N GLU A 613 4.82 -24.95 19.53
CA GLU A 613 3.74 -25.80 20.04
C GLU A 613 3.53 -27.04 19.15
N LEU A 614 3.58 -26.88 17.82
CA LEU A 614 3.49 -27.98 16.86
C LEU A 614 4.74 -28.89 16.92
N LEU A 615 5.92 -28.31 17.19
CA LEU A 615 7.14 -29.09 17.45
C LEU A 615 6.93 -29.99 18.67
N ALA A 616 6.47 -29.44 19.79
CA ALA A 616 6.21 -30.23 21.00
C ALA A 616 5.17 -31.35 20.77
N ALA A 617 4.21 -31.14 19.87
CA ALA A 617 3.23 -32.15 19.49
C ALA A 617 3.81 -33.28 18.60
N THR A 618 5.00 -33.08 18.01
CA THR A 618 5.56 -34.00 17.03
C THR A 618 6.91 -34.63 17.41
N ASP A 619 7.66 -34.03 18.32
CA ASP A 619 9.05 -34.41 18.69
C ASP A 619 9.16 -35.44 19.83
N GLY A 620 8.03 -35.84 20.40
CA GLY A 620 7.97 -36.74 21.53
C GLY A 620 7.72 -36.04 22.89
N THR A 621 7.67 -34.72 22.96
CA THR A 621 7.41 -33.97 24.18
C THR A 621 5.94 -34.09 24.62
N LYS A 622 5.00 -33.64 23.79
CA LYS A 622 3.55 -33.74 24.00
C LYS A 622 2.87 -34.72 23.07
N GLY A 623 3.61 -35.24 22.09
CA GLY A 623 3.13 -36.20 21.12
C GLY A 623 4.26 -36.62 20.17
N LYS A 624 4.00 -37.62 19.33
CA LYS A 624 4.99 -38.12 18.35
C LYS A 624 4.39 -38.10 16.96
N LEU A 625 5.10 -37.51 15.99
CA LEU A 625 4.70 -37.58 14.58
C LEU A 625 4.56 -39.04 14.15
N LEU A 626 3.40 -39.43 13.63
CA LEU A 626 3.16 -40.75 13.05
C LEU A 626 3.51 -40.69 11.55
N THR A 627 2.86 -39.82 10.81
CA THR A 627 3.12 -39.64 9.38
C THR A 627 2.59 -38.29 8.89
N LYS A 628 3.21 -37.76 7.85
CA LYS A 628 2.71 -36.58 7.09
C LYS A 628 1.75 -37.07 6.01
N LEU A 629 0.57 -36.46 5.91
CA LEU A 629 -0.30 -36.79 4.79
C LEU A 629 0.28 -36.27 3.47
N PRO A 630 -0.15 -36.78 2.30
CA PRO A 630 0.32 -36.25 1.01
C PRO A 630 0.21 -34.75 0.94
N GLN A 631 1.17 -34.07 0.28
CA GLN A 631 1.11 -32.63 0.07
C GLN A 631 0.07 -32.27 -0.97
N GLU A 632 -0.12 -33.10 -1.96
CA GLU A 632 -1.08 -32.92 -3.05
C GLU A 632 -2.31 -33.77 -2.82
N TRP A 633 -3.48 -33.14 -2.88
CA TRP A 633 -4.78 -33.81 -2.76
C TRP A 633 -5.62 -33.57 -3.99
N ALA A 634 -6.46 -34.54 -4.35
CA ALA A 634 -7.53 -34.31 -5.29
C ALA A 634 -8.44 -33.20 -4.76
N PHE A 635 -8.81 -32.26 -5.61
CA PHE A 635 -9.57 -31.06 -5.26
C PHE A 635 -10.71 -30.80 -6.25
N ARG A 636 -11.86 -30.38 -5.73
CA ARG A 636 -13.01 -29.98 -6.55
C ARG A 636 -13.82 -28.87 -5.87
N ARG A 637 -14.18 -27.83 -6.66
CA ARG A 637 -15.15 -26.82 -6.23
C ARG A 637 -16.55 -27.45 -6.14
N ASP A 638 -17.37 -26.99 -5.19
CA ASP A 638 -18.75 -27.44 -4.97
C ASP A 638 -19.69 -26.23 -4.80
N PRO A 639 -19.86 -25.42 -5.84
CA PRO A 639 -20.62 -24.17 -5.75
C PRO A 639 -22.11 -24.36 -5.43
N HIS A 640 -22.63 -25.58 -5.60
CA HIS A 640 -24.03 -25.91 -5.37
C HIS A 640 -24.25 -26.85 -4.17
N ASP A 641 -23.21 -27.11 -3.38
CA ASP A 641 -23.25 -27.99 -2.19
C ASP A 641 -23.80 -29.37 -2.48
N THR A 642 -23.40 -29.96 -3.60
CA THR A 642 -23.87 -31.26 -4.06
C THR A 642 -22.93 -32.41 -3.70
N GLY A 643 -21.72 -32.11 -3.20
CA GLY A 643 -20.69 -33.11 -2.97
C GLY A 643 -21.08 -34.18 -1.94
N VAL A 644 -21.84 -33.79 -0.89
CA VAL A 644 -22.33 -34.73 0.12
C VAL A 644 -23.28 -35.76 -0.51
N VAL A 645 -24.33 -35.31 -1.18
CA VAL A 645 -25.32 -36.17 -1.83
C VAL A 645 -24.73 -36.96 -3.01
N SER A 646 -23.70 -36.40 -3.63
CA SER A 646 -22.96 -37.08 -4.72
C SER A 646 -21.98 -38.14 -4.21
N GLY A 647 -21.73 -38.22 -2.90
CA GLY A 647 -20.85 -39.21 -2.28
C GLY A 647 -19.36 -38.94 -2.50
N TRP A 648 -18.93 -37.65 -2.61
CA TRP A 648 -17.54 -37.32 -2.88
C TRP A 648 -16.56 -37.70 -1.76
N SER A 649 -17.07 -37.98 -0.55
CA SER A 649 -16.27 -38.49 0.55
C SER A 649 -15.80 -39.95 0.39
N TYR A 650 -16.49 -40.75 -0.45
CA TYR A 650 -16.21 -42.21 -0.56
C TYR A 650 -16.14 -42.76 -2.00
N LYS A 651 -16.82 -42.16 -2.97
CA LYS A 651 -16.76 -42.61 -4.37
C LYS A 651 -15.39 -42.34 -4.98
N PRO A 652 -14.93 -43.16 -5.96
CA PRO A 652 -13.67 -42.93 -6.63
C PRO A 652 -13.54 -41.50 -7.22
N VAL A 653 -12.35 -40.95 -7.16
CA VAL A 653 -12.03 -39.63 -7.76
C VAL A 653 -11.70 -39.87 -9.24
N ASP A 654 -12.39 -39.14 -10.12
CA ASP A 654 -12.09 -39.14 -11.55
C ASP A 654 -11.18 -37.96 -11.91
N LEU A 655 -9.91 -38.24 -12.15
CA LEU A 655 -8.90 -37.28 -12.59
C LEU A 655 -8.66 -37.29 -14.10
N THR A 656 -9.52 -37.91 -14.91
CA THR A 656 -9.30 -38.07 -16.36
C THR A 656 -9.14 -36.73 -17.05
N TRP A 657 -10.01 -35.77 -16.76
CA TRP A 657 -9.89 -34.42 -17.31
C TRP A 657 -8.58 -33.75 -16.94
N TRP A 658 -8.18 -33.83 -15.67
CA TRP A 658 -6.95 -33.24 -15.16
C TRP A 658 -5.69 -33.82 -15.78
N LYS A 659 -5.62 -35.17 -15.84
CA LYS A 659 -4.49 -35.90 -16.41
C LYS A 659 -4.37 -35.72 -17.93
N GLY A 660 -5.46 -35.40 -18.60
CA GLY A 660 -5.48 -35.11 -20.05
C GLY A 660 -4.91 -33.74 -20.41
N ARG A 661 -4.69 -32.83 -19.45
CA ARG A 661 -4.14 -31.51 -19.68
C ARG A 661 -2.62 -31.53 -19.69
N LYS A 662 -2.01 -30.81 -20.66
CA LYS A 662 -0.55 -30.61 -20.72
C LYS A 662 -0.04 -29.65 -19.64
N ASP A 663 -0.87 -28.77 -19.19
CA ASP A 663 -0.60 -27.71 -18.20
C ASP A 663 -1.14 -28.04 -16.80
N ALA A 664 -1.48 -29.30 -16.53
CA ALA A 664 -1.98 -29.74 -15.23
C ALA A 664 -1.04 -29.28 -14.09
N GLY A 665 -1.61 -28.67 -13.04
CA GLY A 665 -0.87 -28.08 -11.93
C GLY A 665 -0.47 -26.62 -12.14
N SER A 666 -0.68 -26.06 -13.33
CA SER A 666 -0.51 -24.64 -13.54
C SER A 666 -1.69 -23.82 -12.99
N VAL A 667 -1.46 -22.54 -12.73
CA VAL A 667 -2.52 -21.59 -12.36
C VAL A 667 -3.63 -21.57 -13.43
N ALA A 668 -3.28 -21.63 -14.72
CA ALA A 668 -4.25 -21.64 -15.81
C ALA A 668 -5.15 -22.88 -15.76
N SER A 669 -4.59 -24.05 -15.46
CA SER A 669 -5.37 -25.29 -15.36
C SER A 669 -6.44 -25.24 -14.27
N HIS A 670 -6.17 -24.54 -13.16
CA HIS A 670 -7.16 -24.35 -12.10
C HIS A 670 -8.21 -23.28 -12.46
N ARG A 671 -7.78 -22.16 -13.06
CA ARG A 671 -8.68 -21.07 -13.50
C ARG A 671 -9.68 -21.55 -14.54
N GLU A 672 -9.24 -22.38 -15.47
CA GLU A 672 -10.05 -22.91 -16.57
C GLU A 672 -10.85 -24.17 -16.20
N ASN A 673 -10.68 -24.71 -14.99
CA ASN A 673 -11.36 -25.93 -14.58
C ASN A 673 -12.88 -25.68 -14.48
N PRO A 674 -13.72 -26.36 -15.29
CA PRO A 674 -15.17 -26.13 -15.30
C PRO A 674 -15.91 -26.85 -14.15
N GLY A 675 -15.22 -27.42 -13.17
CA GLY A 675 -15.79 -28.15 -12.03
C GLY A 675 -15.42 -29.62 -11.98
N HIS A 676 -14.40 -30.05 -12.71
CA HIS A 676 -13.83 -31.40 -12.60
C HIS A 676 -12.91 -31.53 -11.37
N TRP A 677 -12.60 -32.76 -10.98
CA TRP A 677 -11.54 -33.03 -10.04
C TRP A 677 -10.18 -32.59 -10.65
N GLY A 678 -9.43 -31.84 -9.89
CA GLY A 678 -8.04 -31.47 -10.14
C GLY A 678 -7.16 -31.92 -8.98
N VAL A 679 -5.96 -31.38 -8.90
CA VAL A 679 -5.01 -31.63 -7.80
C VAL A 679 -4.51 -30.30 -7.25
N LEU A 680 -4.62 -30.10 -5.94
CA LEU A 680 -4.11 -28.93 -5.24
C LEU A 680 -3.10 -29.33 -4.16
N ARG A 681 -2.14 -28.46 -3.95
CA ARG A 681 -1.26 -28.50 -2.77
C ARG A 681 -2.03 -28.06 -1.54
N THR A 682 -1.68 -28.63 -0.39
CA THR A 682 -2.31 -28.31 0.91
C THR A 682 -1.53 -27.30 1.75
N ASP A 683 -0.38 -26.86 1.27
CA ASP A 683 0.52 -25.90 1.93
C ASP A 683 0.37 -24.46 1.40
N VAL A 684 -0.52 -24.25 0.43
CA VAL A 684 -0.88 -22.94 -0.13
C VAL A 684 -2.39 -22.92 -0.34
N TYR A 685 -3.07 -21.87 0.09
CA TYR A 685 -4.53 -21.79 -0.05
C TYR A 685 -4.97 -21.80 -1.53
N MET A 686 -6.22 -22.16 -1.76
CA MET A 686 -6.69 -22.55 -3.10
C MET A 686 -6.67 -21.40 -4.12
N GLN A 687 -6.96 -20.16 -3.71
CA GLN A 687 -7.01 -19.01 -4.60
C GLN A 687 -5.62 -18.65 -5.14
N ALA A 688 -4.58 -18.80 -4.33
CA ALA A 688 -3.20 -18.58 -4.76
C ALA A 688 -2.74 -19.61 -5.82
N GLN A 689 -3.42 -20.72 -5.93
CA GLN A 689 -3.16 -21.76 -6.95
C GLN A 689 -4.03 -21.56 -8.20
N GLY A 690 -4.86 -20.51 -8.25
CA GLY A 690 -5.67 -20.16 -9.40
C GLY A 690 -7.12 -20.62 -9.35
N VAL A 691 -7.61 -21.08 -8.19
CA VAL A 691 -9.02 -21.44 -8.03
C VAL A 691 -9.88 -20.19 -7.97
N VAL A 692 -10.69 -19.99 -9.00
CA VAL A 692 -11.57 -18.83 -9.17
C VAL A 692 -13.01 -19.24 -9.41
N SER A 693 -13.93 -18.32 -9.23
CA SER A 693 -15.34 -18.43 -9.66
C SER A 693 -15.44 -18.29 -11.19
N PRO A 694 -16.59 -18.63 -11.82
CA PRO A 694 -16.75 -18.48 -13.27
C PRO A 694 -16.57 -17.06 -13.79
N ASP A 695 -16.76 -16.05 -12.97
CA ASP A 695 -16.53 -14.62 -13.26
C ASP A 695 -15.10 -14.15 -12.95
N TYR A 696 -14.19 -15.08 -12.70
CA TYR A 696 -12.79 -14.87 -12.36
C TYR A 696 -12.51 -14.12 -11.04
N HIS A 697 -13.50 -13.93 -10.18
CA HIS A 697 -13.26 -13.56 -8.78
C HIS A 697 -12.64 -14.71 -8.00
N SER A 698 -12.00 -14.42 -6.88
CA SER A 698 -11.55 -15.43 -5.92
C SER A 698 -12.72 -16.35 -5.56
N TYR A 699 -12.51 -17.66 -5.62
CA TYR A 699 -13.56 -18.60 -5.37
C TYR A 699 -14.04 -18.55 -3.92
N THR A 700 -15.34 -18.38 -3.73
CA THR A 700 -16.03 -18.51 -2.44
C THR A 700 -17.08 -19.62 -2.55
N GLY A 701 -17.35 -20.30 -1.43
CA GLY A 701 -18.30 -21.40 -1.39
C GLY A 701 -17.69 -22.71 -0.88
N TYR A 702 -18.35 -23.81 -1.16
CA TYR A 702 -17.91 -25.14 -0.75
C TYR A 702 -16.86 -25.72 -1.71
N ALA A 703 -15.91 -26.45 -1.14
CA ALA A 703 -14.90 -27.20 -1.90
C ALA A 703 -14.52 -28.50 -1.17
N TRP A 704 -13.99 -29.44 -1.92
CA TRP A 704 -13.59 -30.74 -1.41
C TRP A 704 -12.14 -31.05 -1.71
N TYR A 705 -11.46 -31.55 -0.70
CA TYR A 705 -10.13 -32.16 -0.79
C TYR A 705 -10.23 -33.64 -0.50
N ARG A 706 -9.47 -34.47 -1.23
CA ARG A 706 -9.45 -35.93 -0.98
C ARG A 706 -8.08 -36.51 -1.29
N THR A 707 -7.64 -37.41 -0.40
CA THR A 707 -6.43 -38.21 -0.59
C THR A 707 -6.57 -39.59 0.02
N ASP A 708 -5.77 -40.53 -0.46
CA ASP A 708 -5.56 -41.83 0.15
C ASP A 708 -4.14 -41.87 0.76
N ALA A 709 -3.99 -42.49 1.91
CA ALA A 709 -2.69 -42.63 2.57
C ALA A 709 -2.58 -44.01 3.25
N ASP A 710 -1.46 -44.67 3.02
CA ASP A 710 -1.09 -45.87 3.74
C ASP A 710 -0.50 -45.49 5.08
N LEU A 711 -1.11 -45.98 6.16
CA LEU A 711 -0.71 -45.64 7.51
C LEU A 711 0.17 -46.72 8.13
N PRO A 712 1.25 -46.35 8.84
CA PRO A 712 1.99 -47.34 9.64
C PRO A 712 1.09 -47.84 10.80
N ALA A 713 1.34 -49.05 11.24
CA ALA A 713 0.65 -49.55 12.43
C ALA A 713 0.93 -48.65 13.63
N ALA A 714 -0.12 -48.24 14.33
CA ALA A 714 -0.04 -47.39 15.48
C ALA A 714 -0.77 -48.06 16.68
N ALA A 715 -0.15 -48.01 17.84
CA ALA A 715 -0.79 -48.42 19.08
C ALA A 715 -1.17 -47.14 19.86
N GLY A 716 -2.44 -47.05 20.28
CA GLY A 716 -2.94 -45.90 21.03
C GLY A 716 -3.76 -44.92 20.19
N LYS A 717 -3.98 -43.74 20.77
CA LYS A 717 -4.76 -42.69 20.09
C LYS A 717 -4.00 -42.11 18.93
N VAL A 718 -4.69 -41.87 17.82
CA VAL A 718 -4.18 -41.23 16.63
C VAL A 718 -5.00 -39.98 16.36
N HIS A 719 -4.34 -38.85 16.33
CA HIS A 719 -4.96 -37.54 15.99
C HIS A 719 -4.50 -37.08 14.62
N LEU A 720 -5.44 -36.52 13.86
CA LEU A 720 -5.18 -35.75 12.63
C LEU A 720 -5.15 -34.26 12.96
N ARG A 721 -4.00 -33.66 12.70
CA ARG A 721 -3.78 -32.22 12.90
C ARG A 721 -3.81 -31.49 11.58
N PHE A 722 -4.65 -30.49 11.49
CA PHE A 722 -4.63 -29.45 10.46
C PHE A 722 -4.01 -28.18 11.05
N PRO A 723 -2.76 -27.83 10.71
CA PRO A 723 -2.12 -26.63 11.23
C PRO A 723 -2.69 -25.33 10.65
N GLY A 724 -3.43 -25.43 9.55
CA GLY A 724 -4.10 -24.31 8.90
C GLY A 724 -5.12 -24.78 7.87
N ILE A 725 -6.39 -24.55 8.18
CA ILE A 725 -7.53 -24.82 7.30
C ILE A 725 -8.60 -23.74 7.53
N PHE A 726 -9.04 -23.07 6.49
CA PHE A 726 -9.98 -21.96 6.53
C PHE A 726 -11.23 -22.26 5.66
N ASN A 727 -12.47 -21.96 6.10
CA ASN A 727 -12.89 -21.50 7.42
C ASN A 727 -13.67 -22.60 8.16
N GLU A 728 -14.89 -22.94 7.74
CA GLU A 728 -15.68 -24.07 8.23
C GLU A 728 -15.23 -25.37 7.55
N ALA A 729 -15.18 -26.49 8.29
CA ALA A 729 -14.64 -27.73 7.75
C ALA A 729 -15.30 -28.97 8.29
N TRP A 730 -15.48 -29.98 7.46
CA TRP A 730 -15.99 -31.35 7.77
C TRP A 730 -14.95 -32.37 7.36
N LEU A 731 -14.56 -33.22 8.30
CA LEU A 731 -13.62 -34.31 8.07
C LEU A 731 -14.36 -35.63 7.89
N TYR A 732 -14.04 -36.33 6.82
CA TYR A 732 -14.47 -37.70 6.56
C TYR A 732 -13.24 -38.60 6.53
N VAL A 733 -13.33 -39.74 7.20
CA VAL A 733 -12.32 -40.80 7.16
C VAL A 733 -13.01 -42.09 6.71
N ASN A 734 -12.49 -42.73 5.65
CA ASN A 734 -13.07 -43.94 5.05
C ASN A 734 -14.56 -43.79 4.72
N GLY A 735 -14.97 -42.59 4.30
CA GLY A 735 -16.36 -42.27 3.96
C GLY A 735 -17.26 -41.86 5.13
N HIS A 736 -16.84 -42.01 6.36
CA HIS A 736 -17.59 -41.63 7.56
C HIS A 736 -17.28 -40.20 7.99
N LEU A 737 -18.31 -39.42 8.29
CA LEU A 737 -18.13 -38.09 8.91
C LEU A 737 -17.60 -38.28 10.33
N VAL A 738 -16.42 -37.76 10.61
CA VAL A 738 -15.72 -37.92 11.89
C VAL A 738 -15.87 -36.67 12.75
N ALA A 739 -15.74 -35.49 12.14
CA ALA A 739 -15.79 -34.21 12.88
C ALA A 739 -16.26 -33.07 11.99
N HIS A 740 -16.82 -32.06 12.63
CA HIS A 740 -17.17 -30.77 12.03
C HIS A 740 -16.58 -29.66 12.89
N ARG A 741 -15.99 -28.68 12.24
CA ARG A 741 -15.59 -27.43 12.86
C ARG A 741 -16.44 -26.31 12.30
N ASP A 742 -17.19 -25.65 13.20
CA ASP A 742 -18.08 -24.56 12.85
C ASP A 742 -17.33 -23.36 12.26
N TYR A 743 -18.06 -22.57 11.50
CA TYR A 743 -17.62 -21.28 10.97
C TYR A 743 -17.09 -20.40 12.10
N ARG A 744 -15.96 -19.71 11.85
CA ARG A 744 -15.32 -18.76 12.76
C ARG A 744 -15.34 -17.38 12.15
N GLU A 745 -16.00 -16.46 12.79
CA GLU A 745 -15.82 -15.03 12.55
C GLU A 745 -14.72 -14.48 13.45
N PRO A 746 -14.11 -13.39 13.09
CA PRO A 746 -13.96 -12.72 11.82
C PRO A 746 -12.71 -13.19 11.06
N TRP A 747 -12.67 -12.88 9.79
CA TRP A 747 -11.57 -13.20 8.88
C TRP A 747 -10.22 -12.57 9.27
N TRP A 748 -10.19 -11.46 10.02
CA TRP A 748 -8.98 -10.81 10.54
C TRP A 748 -8.33 -11.51 11.74
N LEU A 749 -8.87 -12.63 12.20
CA LEU A 749 -8.21 -13.43 13.20
C LEU A 749 -6.90 -14.01 12.67
N SER A 750 -5.95 -14.22 13.59
CA SER A 750 -4.69 -14.86 13.27
C SER A 750 -4.91 -16.25 12.64
N ASP A 751 -4.10 -16.59 11.66
CA ASP A 751 -4.15 -17.87 10.94
C ASP A 751 -3.99 -19.09 11.84
N TYR A 752 -3.25 -19.00 12.95
CA TYR A 752 -3.16 -20.08 13.94
C TYR A 752 -4.46 -20.32 14.73
N LYS A 753 -5.44 -19.43 14.66
CA LYS A 753 -6.80 -19.69 15.15
C LYS A 753 -7.55 -20.68 14.28
N PHE A 754 -7.06 -20.97 13.07
CA PHE A 754 -7.63 -21.93 12.13
C PHE A 754 -6.95 -23.31 12.19
N GLU A 755 -6.26 -23.61 13.26
CA GLU A 755 -5.83 -24.97 13.56
C GLU A 755 -7.01 -25.86 13.90
N TRP A 756 -6.90 -27.15 13.58
CA TRP A 756 -7.90 -28.14 13.93
C TRP A 756 -7.25 -29.46 14.28
N ASP A 757 -7.60 -30.02 15.43
CA ASP A 757 -7.09 -31.28 15.95
C ASP A 757 -8.24 -32.24 16.14
N VAL A 758 -8.17 -33.43 15.55
CA VAL A 758 -9.26 -34.39 15.56
C VAL A 758 -8.76 -35.80 15.93
N ASP A 759 -9.36 -36.40 16.93
CA ASP A 759 -9.17 -37.85 17.24
C ASP A 759 -9.82 -38.69 16.14
N VAL A 760 -9.02 -39.41 15.39
CA VAL A 760 -9.46 -40.25 14.24
C VAL A 760 -9.31 -41.75 14.54
N THR A 761 -8.90 -42.10 15.76
CA THR A 761 -8.52 -43.45 16.16
C THR A 761 -9.53 -44.49 15.74
N ALA A 762 -10.83 -44.27 16.03
CA ALA A 762 -11.91 -45.23 15.79
C ALA A 762 -12.26 -45.43 14.30
N HIS A 763 -11.77 -44.56 13.43
CA HIS A 763 -12.12 -44.52 12.01
C HIS A 763 -11.00 -45.01 11.09
N LEU A 764 -9.81 -45.24 11.66
CA LEU A 764 -8.67 -45.75 10.90
C LEU A 764 -8.72 -47.30 10.79
N LYS A 765 -8.19 -47.79 9.69
CA LYS A 765 -7.99 -49.21 9.44
C LYS A 765 -6.53 -49.49 9.08
N PRO A 766 -6.03 -50.71 9.24
CA PRO A 766 -4.72 -51.10 8.75
C PRO A 766 -4.58 -50.87 7.23
N GLY A 767 -3.44 -50.37 6.80
CA GLY A 767 -3.15 -50.07 5.39
C GLY A 767 -3.75 -48.76 4.90
N SER A 768 -4.35 -48.81 3.71
CA SER A 768 -4.82 -47.61 3.02
C SER A 768 -6.08 -47.02 3.65
N ASN A 769 -6.05 -45.75 3.94
CA ASN A 769 -7.15 -44.97 4.45
C ASN A 769 -7.45 -43.78 3.55
N THR A 770 -8.73 -43.50 3.34
CA THR A 770 -9.19 -42.33 2.58
C THR A 770 -9.53 -41.19 3.53
N PHE A 771 -8.98 -40.06 3.27
CA PHE A 771 -9.29 -38.77 3.95
C PHE A 771 -9.99 -37.87 2.96
N ALA A 772 -11.14 -37.34 3.35
CA ALA A 772 -11.81 -36.28 2.58
C ALA A 772 -12.19 -35.13 3.51
N VAL A 773 -11.99 -33.92 3.01
CA VAL A 773 -12.30 -32.70 3.74
C VAL A 773 -13.16 -31.81 2.87
N ARG A 774 -14.37 -31.54 3.34
CA ARG A 774 -15.21 -30.47 2.78
C ARG A 774 -14.92 -29.18 3.53
N VAL A 775 -14.73 -28.12 2.80
CA VAL A 775 -14.53 -26.77 3.37
C VAL A 775 -15.60 -25.82 2.86
N TYR A 776 -15.97 -24.85 3.68
CA TYR A 776 -16.77 -23.68 3.28
C TYR A 776 -15.96 -22.41 3.50
N ASN A 777 -15.83 -21.64 2.43
CA ASN A 777 -15.12 -20.36 2.41
C ASN A 777 -16.08 -19.27 1.97
N PRO A 778 -16.55 -18.36 2.88
CA PRO A 778 -17.52 -17.33 2.54
C PRO A 778 -16.92 -16.16 1.76
N HIS A 779 -15.63 -15.86 1.94
CA HIS A 779 -14.93 -14.73 1.31
C HIS A 779 -13.42 -14.84 1.50
N HIS A 780 -12.65 -14.04 0.76
CA HIS A 780 -11.19 -14.03 0.76
C HIS A 780 -10.54 -15.38 0.44
N PHE A 781 -9.44 -15.72 1.10
CA PHE A 781 -8.73 -16.98 0.93
C PHE A 781 -9.49 -18.13 1.58
N GLY A 782 -9.15 -19.37 1.20
CA GLY A 782 -9.82 -20.56 1.77
C GLY A 782 -9.11 -21.87 1.53
N GLY A 783 -9.65 -22.89 2.16
CA GLY A 783 -9.13 -24.26 2.12
C GLY A 783 -7.92 -24.48 3.02
N MET A 784 -7.17 -25.55 2.75
CA MET A 784 -5.93 -25.85 3.47
C MET A 784 -4.81 -24.94 3.00
N PHE A 785 -4.00 -24.43 3.95
CA PHE A 785 -2.82 -23.62 3.68
C PHE A 785 -1.58 -24.06 4.47
N ARG A 786 -1.70 -25.18 5.21
CA ARG A 786 -0.60 -25.90 5.84
C ARG A 786 -0.90 -27.39 5.78
N ARG A 787 0.11 -28.17 5.41
CA ARG A 787 0.00 -29.61 5.18
C ARG A 787 -0.42 -30.34 6.45
N PRO A 788 -1.49 -31.15 6.44
CA PRO A 788 -1.95 -31.93 7.59
C PRO A 788 -1.04 -33.12 7.88
N PHE A 789 -1.07 -33.57 9.14
CA PHE A 789 -0.29 -34.71 9.60
C PHE A 789 -1.02 -35.51 10.69
N LEU A 790 -0.64 -36.78 10.84
CA LEU A 790 -1.10 -37.64 11.92
C LEU A 790 -0.03 -37.75 12.98
N TYR A 791 -0.47 -37.76 14.26
CA TYR A 791 0.43 -37.88 15.39
C TYR A 791 -0.22 -38.67 16.53
N LEU A 792 0.62 -39.15 17.45
CA LEU A 792 0.22 -39.86 18.66
C LEU A 792 0.32 -38.87 19.82
N PRO A 793 -0.79 -38.36 20.37
CA PRO A 793 -0.74 -37.51 21.57
C PRO A 793 -0.26 -38.31 22.79
N ARG A 794 0.45 -37.69 23.68
CA ARG A 794 0.86 -38.27 24.98
C ARG A 794 -0.16 -37.98 26.05
#